data_63ef810aee77ab2ce7d02e752c4ba87b
#
_entry.id   63ef810aee77ab2ce7d02e752c4ba87b
#
_cell.length_a   1.000
_cell.length_b   1.000
_cell.length_c   1.000
_cell.angle_alpha   90.00
_cell.angle_beta   90.00
_cell.angle_gamma   90.00
#
_symmetry.space_group_name_H-M   'P 1'
#
loop_
_entity.id
_entity.type
_entity.pdbx_description
1 polymer ?
#
loop_
_entity_poly.entity_id
_entity_poly.type
_entity_poly.pdbx_seq_one_letter_code
_entity_poly.pdbx_strand_id
1 'polypeptide(L)'
;VALGSVAALPGGLLTSRCALAQPPVPFNPKTYKIYRNACPRNCYDTCSLKTWVKDGVITFVEGAPESTFTHGTPCVKGLSYPRRVYSPDRIKYPMAQDVRGSGNWRRISWEEAMQRIAAKMLEIKKKDGSMLGLALTKYSGKFGVLNYAVEGMMSSLGYTTRFAGTPCWPAGIDAQNYDMGDMWCNDPEDMVKAKYIIIWGANPAWCSMHSMKYIYQAREQGAKIVVIDPLLSQTAAKADLYLRVRPGSDGALALGMARHLVDKGLVDQDFVNNDAHGYPEFEAYLRNNVTVEWAAEICGLSADVIRQLAEEFTAVNPATVWIGYGMQRHVNGGANVRAIDAFVAMSGNIGVEGGGARYGHLHTWGFNYNAMLQKPPVGAIGIPGAAGTTSEFGAAAGSDAVQYSDRSLNINQTAQGILEANDPPVRMLWVACKNPFAQDFDRSKMKKAFEKLEMVVCADQFFNETVQHADIVLPVTTAFEEWNVDASYWHYWLSINQPAIKPMYEAKCDLEIATMLSRTINKMAPGSCTFPQEFDHKRWLDQEFNDGMAKMFGISSWDDLLDGPKKAILPSSAAWYDRKFKTPSGKYEFKSELAEKNGHTALPEYKPEAESKLPFHLFTPHVQFGIHSQFINLDWMQVFYPEPFVYIHPSSAKKKGISENDRVKVFNNIGEVELRAKVTTNVPEDFLVMYEAWFPKRQYNVQNIVADTPADMGLMKTGAPGAAIHSQFADVVLIGKGESVA
;
A
#
# COMPACT_ATOMS: atom_id res chain seq x y z
N VAL A 1 -1.73 -45.41 7.70
CA VAL A 1 -2.37 -46.76 7.65
C VAL A 1 -3.35 -46.86 8.80
N ALA A 2 -4.66 -46.73 8.54
CA ALA A 2 -5.74 -47.35 9.28
C ALA A 2 -7.00 -47.32 8.37
N LEU A 3 -7.33 -48.45 7.81
CA LEU A 3 -8.57 -48.77 7.17
C LEU A 3 -9.66 -48.96 8.23
N GLY A 4 -10.70 -48.14 8.20
CA GLY A 4 -11.92 -48.30 8.98
C GLY A 4 -13.04 -48.75 8.07
N SER A 5 -13.62 -49.90 8.36
CA SER A 5 -14.68 -50.61 7.66
C SER A 5 -15.99 -49.82 7.63
N VAL A 6 -16.57 -49.67 6.47
CA VAL A 6 -17.94 -49.19 6.25
C VAL A 6 -18.90 -50.38 6.14
N ALA A 7 -19.90 -50.40 7.02
CA ALA A 7 -20.99 -51.37 7.01
C ALA A 7 -21.97 -51.01 5.89
N ALA A 8 -22.36 -52.02 5.12
CA ALA A 8 -23.35 -51.92 4.03
C ALA A 8 -24.78 -51.94 4.58
N LEU A 9 -25.64 -51.01 4.10
CA LEU A 9 -27.08 -51.08 4.18
C LEU A 9 -27.65 -51.46 2.79
N PRO A 10 -28.70 -52.27 2.68
CA PRO A 10 -29.20 -52.75 1.41
C PRO A 10 -30.34 -51.90 0.84
N GLY A 11 -30.33 -51.77 -0.48
CA GLY A 11 -31.53 -51.55 -1.27
C GLY A 11 -31.77 -50.15 -1.83
N GLY A 12 -31.44 -49.97 -3.10
CA GLY A 12 -31.88 -48.83 -3.91
C GLY A 12 -31.04 -48.68 -5.17
N LEU A 13 -31.39 -49.42 -6.24
CA LEU A 13 -30.81 -49.21 -7.56
C LEU A 13 -31.19 -47.84 -8.10
N LEU A 14 -30.31 -46.86 -7.92
CA LEU A 14 -30.24 -45.68 -8.76
C LEU A 14 -29.01 -45.84 -9.66
N THR A 15 -29.26 -46.29 -10.90
CA THR A 15 -28.24 -46.22 -11.97
C THR A 15 -27.98 -44.79 -12.36
N SER A 16 -27.22 -44.07 -11.53
CA SER A 16 -26.52 -42.88 -12.01
C SER A 16 -25.40 -43.38 -12.95
N ARG A 17 -25.59 -43.15 -14.25
CA ARG A 17 -24.49 -43.21 -15.20
C ARG A 17 -23.42 -42.25 -14.73
N CYS A 18 -22.39 -42.75 -14.05
CA CYS A 18 -21.13 -42.04 -13.95
C CYS A 18 -20.66 -41.81 -15.39
N ALA A 19 -20.80 -40.59 -15.89
CA ALA A 19 -20.08 -40.18 -17.07
C ALA A 19 -18.61 -40.44 -16.74
N LEU A 20 -18.02 -41.44 -17.36
CA LEU A 20 -16.58 -41.70 -17.30
C LEU A 20 -15.91 -40.39 -17.70
N ALA A 21 -15.30 -39.71 -16.74
CA ALA A 21 -14.48 -38.53 -17.01
C ALA A 21 -13.50 -38.97 -18.10
N GLN A 22 -13.52 -38.29 -19.22
CA GLN A 22 -12.52 -38.54 -20.26
C GLN A 22 -11.15 -38.42 -19.60
N PRO A 23 -10.21 -39.32 -19.91
CA PRO A 23 -8.86 -39.21 -19.37
C PRO A 23 -8.35 -37.80 -19.66
N PRO A 24 -7.68 -37.12 -18.69
CA PRO A 24 -7.21 -35.77 -18.87
C PRO A 24 -6.37 -35.73 -20.15
N VAL A 25 -6.73 -34.81 -21.07
CA VAL A 25 -5.98 -34.62 -22.31
C VAL A 25 -4.53 -34.30 -21.90
N PRO A 26 -3.53 -35.05 -22.43
CA PRO A 26 -2.14 -34.80 -22.05
C PRO A 26 -1.76 -33.33 -22.27
N PHE A 27 -1.16 -32.71 -21.27
CA PHE A 27 -0.70 -31.34 -21.37
C PHE A 27 0.35 -31.23 -22.48
N ASN A 28 0.03 -30.48 -23.53
CA ASN A 28 0.96 -30.19 -24.63
C ASN A 28 1.28 -28.69 -24.63
N PRO A 29 2.45 -28.28 -24.13
CA PRO A 29 2.81 -26.87 -24.03
C PRO A 29 2.84 -26.16 -25.38
N LYS A 30 3.06 -26.85 -26.49
CA LYS A 30 3.08 -26.29 -27.85
C LYS A 30 1.73 -25.76 -28.33
N THR A 31 0.64 -26.12 -27.65
CA THR A 31 -0.73 -25.64 -27.99
C THR A 31 -1.10 -24.36 -27.28
N TYR A 32 -0.22 -23.84 -26.40
CA TYR A 32 -0.43 -22.63 -25.64
C TYR A 32 0.44 -21.49 -26.17
N LYS A 33 -0.09 -20.28 -26.06
CA LYS A 33 0.70 -19.06 -26.14
C LYS A 33 1.02 -18.58 -24.73
N ILE A 34 2.25 -18.16 -24.52
CA ILE A 34 2.72 -17.65 -23.24
C ILE A 34 2.93 -16.15 -23.38
N TYR A 35 2.37 -15.39 -22.44
CA TYR A 35 2.51 -13.94 -22.36
C TYR A 35 3.25 -13.55 -21.08
N ARG A 36 4.06 -12.50 -21.15
CA ARG A 36 4.72 -11.91 -20.00
C ARG A 36 3.77 -10.96 -19.31
N ASN A 37 3.60 -11.15 -18.01
CA ASN A 37 2.77 -10.30 -17.17
C ASN A 37 3.49 -9.97 -15.87
N ALA A 38 2.95 -8.99 -15.14
CA ALA A 38 3.36 -8.66 -13.80
C ALA A 38 2.14 -8.69 -12.87
N CYS A 39 2.37 -8.97 -11.61
CA CYS A 39 1.34 -8.82 -10.58
C CYS A 39 1.20 -7.33 -10.23
N PRO A 40 0.16 -6.63 -10.70
CA PRO A 40 0.07 -5.17 -10.62
C PRO A 40 -0.51 -4.70 -9.28
N ARG A 41 -0.32 -5.47 -8.20
CA ARG A 41 -0.92 -5.16 -6.91
C ARG A 41 0.06 -4.40 -6.02
N ASN A 42 -0.48 -3.59 -5.14
CA ASN A 42 0.28 -2.90 -4.11
C ASN A 42 0.82 -3.92 -3.08
N CYS A 43 1.93 -4.54 -3.43
CA CYS A 43 2.58 -5.61 -2.68
C CYS A 43 4.09 -5.49 -2.85
N TYR A 44 4.85 -5.76 -1.81
CA TYR A 44 6.32 -5.81 -1.86
C TYR A 44 6.86 -6.68 -2.99
N ASP A 45 6.19 -7.80 -3.26
CA ASP A 45 6.75 -8.84 -4.14
C ASP A 45 6.61 -8.53 -5.63
N THR A 46 5.62 -7.74 -6.07
CA THR A 46 5.39 -7.36 -7.49
C THR A 46 5.86 -8.42 -8.49
N CYS A 47 5.29 -9.65 -8.38
CA CYS A 47 5.81 -10.84 -9.04
C CYS A 47 5.76 -10.73 -10.56
N SER A 48 6.87 -11.07 -11.22
CA SER A 48 6.88 -11.33 -12.67
C SER A 48 6.15 -12.64 -12.98
N LEU A 49 5.27 -12.64 -13.98
CA LEU A 49 4.36 -13.73 -14.27
C LEU A 49 4.51 -14.21 -15.72
N LYS A 50 4.15 -15.47 -15.95
CA LYS A 50 3.86 -16.05 -17.27
C LYS A 50 2.42 -16.49 -17.31
N THR A 51 1.68 -16.02 -18.30
CA THR A 51 0.26 -16.32 -18.49
C THR A 51 0.09 -17.24 -19.68
N TRP A 52 -0.48 -18.41 -19.45
CA TRP A 52 -0.70 -19.44 -20.43
C TRP A 52 -2.11 -19.34 -21.01
N VAL A 53 -2.18 -19.12 -22.32
CA VAL A 53 -3.43 -18.89 -23.05
C VAL A 53 -3.61 -19.95 -24.11
N LYS A 54 -4.79 -20.55 -24.12
CA LYS A 54 -5.24 -21.48 -25.17
C LYS A 54 -6.56 -21.00 -25.74
N ASP A 55 -6.65 -20.94 -27.06
CA ASP A 55 -7.85 -20.49 -27.77
C ASP A 55 -8.43 -19.14 -27.28
N GLY A 56 -7.53 -18.21 -26.90
CA GLY A 56 -7.91 -16.89 -26.40
C GLY A 56 -8.35 -16.85 -24.94
N VAL A 57 -8.23 -17.97 -24.20
CA VAL A 57 -8.61 -18.06 -22.79
C VAL A 57 -7.38 -18.30 -21.92
N ILE A 58 -7.25 -17.54 -20.83
CA ILE A 58 -6.22 -17.78 -19.81
C ILE A 58 -6.57 -19.08 -19.09
N THR A 59 -5.67 -20.05 -19.17
CA THR A 59 -5.84 -21.35 -18.54
C THR A 59 -5.21 -21.41 -17.16
N PHE A 60 -4.01 -20.85 -17.03
CA PHE A 60 -3.32 -20.69 -15.75
C PHE A 60 -2.26 -19.59 -15.81
N VAL A 61 -1.78 -19.21 -14.65
CA VAL A 61 -0.72 -18.23 -14.42
C VAL A 61 0.35 -18.89 -13.56
N GLU A 62 1.61 -18.73 -13.94
CA GLU A 62 2.77 -19.12 -13.14
C GLU A 62 3.71 -17.94 -12.98
N GLY A 63 4.69 -18.03 -12.09
CA GLY A 63 5.73 -17.01 -11.99
C GLY A 63 6.81 -17.16 -13.05
N ALA A 64 7.51 -16.07 -13.32
CA ALA A 64 8.67 -16.05 -14.20
C ALA A 64 9.91 -16.50 -13.40
N PRO A 65 10.54 -17.66 -13.74
CA PRO A 65 11.65 -18.19 -12.97
C PRO A 65 12.94 -17.34 -13.15
N GLU A 66 12.98 -16.50 -14.14
CA GLU A 66 14.10 -15.58 -14.41
C GLU A 66 14.27 -14.54 -13.30
N SER A 67 13.18 -14.17 -12.59
CA SER A 67 13.27 -13.32 -11.40
C SER A 67 13.80 -14.13 -10.23
N THR A 68 15.04 -13.85 -9.80
CA THR A 68 15.65 -14.53 -8.64
C THR A 68 14.95 -14.16 -7.33
N PHE A 69 14.30 -13.00 -7.26
CA PHE A 69 13.54 -12.61 -6.07
C PHE A 69 12.31 -13.51 -5.85
N THR A 70 11.52 -13.75 -6.89
CA THR A 70 10.26 -14.52 -6.77
C THR A 70 10.41 -16.00 -7.19
N HIS A 71 11.47 -16.36 -7.90
CA HIS A 71 11.78 -17.73 -8.37
C HIS A 71 10.62 -18.47 -9.04
N GLY A 72 9.77 -17.74 -9.76
CA GLY A 72 8.63 -18.37 -10.43
C GLY A 72 7.52 -18.88 -9.50
N THR A 73 7.46 -18.47 -8.25
CA THR A 73 6.52 -18.98 -7.23
C THR A 73 5.56 -17.89 -6.73
N PRO A 74 4.59 -17.41 -7.53
CA PRO A 74 3.65 -16.40 -7.07
C PRO A 74 2.78 -16.95 -5.94
N CYS A 75 2.35 -16.05 -5.03
CA CYS A 75 1.44 -16.44 -3.96
C CYS A 75 0.05 -16.82 -4.49
N VAL A 76 -0.79 -17.37 -3.62
CA VAL A 76 -2.16 -17.78 -3.97
C VAL A 76 -3.01 -16.66 -4.59
N LYS A 77 -2.77 -15.40 -4.24
CA LYS A 77 -3.42 -14.22 -4.87
C LYS A 77 -3.01 -14.10 -6.34
N GLY A 78 -1.71 -14.23 -6.63
CA GLY A 78 -1.17 -14.24 -8.00
C GLY A 78 -1.71 -15.39 -8.84
N LEU A 79 -1.79 -16.59 -8.27
CA LEU A 79 -2.36 -17.77 -8.94
C LEU A 79 -3.87 -17.66 -9.20
N SER A 80 -4.58 -16.78 -8.48
CA SER A 80 -6.04 -16.63 -8.59
C SER A 80 -6.49 -15.69 -9.70
N TYR A 81 -5.59 -15.06 -10.43
CA TYR A 81 -5.96 -14.10 -11.48
C TYR A 81 -6.96 -14.65 -12.53
N PRO A 82 -6.85 -15.88 -13.03
CA PRO A 82 -7.87 -16.39 -13.96
C PRO A 82 -9.30 -16.31 -13.38
N ARG A 83 -9.46 -16.63 -12.09
CA ARG A 83 -10.76 -16.52 -11.40
C ARG A 83 -11.23 -15.07 -11.27
N ARG A 84 -10.30 -14.11 -11.10
CA ARG A 84 -10.62 -12.69 -11.07
C ARG A 84 -11.02 -12.18 -12.45
N VAL A 85 -10.28 -12.55 -13.50
CA VAL A 85 -10.54 -12.16 -14.89
C VAL A 85 -11.90 -12.64 -15.34
N TYR A 86 -12.24 -13.90 -15.07
CA TYR A 86 -13.48 -14.54 -15.49
C TYR A 86 -14.58 -14.54 -14.42
N SER A 87 -14.45 -13.72 -13.37
CA SER A 87 -15.49 -13.61 -12.36
C SER A 87 -16.82 -13.15 -12.99
N PRO A 88 -17.95 -13.81 -12.68
CA PRO A 88 -19.26 -13.37 -13.16
C PRO A 88 -19.68 -12.02 -12.59
N ASP A 89 -19.08 -11.61 -11.46
CA ASP A 89 -19.37 -10.37 -10.75
C ASP A 89 -18.64 -9.15 -11.32
N ARG A 90 -17.83 -9.32 -12.40
CA ARG A 90 -17.20 -8.17 -13.08
C ARG A 90 -18.26 -7.23 -13.64
N ILE A 91 -18.02 -5.94 -13.52
CA ILE A 91 -18.78 -4.90 -14.22
C ILE A 91 -18.52 -5.08 -15.73
N LYS A 92 -19.60 -5.27 -16.50
CA LYS A 92 -19.52 -5.70 -17.91
C LYS A 92 -19.68 -4.57 -18.91
N TYR A 93 -20.39 -3.51 -18.53
CA TYR A 93 -20.73 -2.36 -19.36
C TYR A 93 -20.90 -1.13 -18.47
N PRO A 94 -20.84 0.09 -19.04
CA PRO A 94 -21.15 1.30 -18.31
C PRO A 94 -22.57 1.28 -17.75
N MET A 95 -22.74 1.76 -16.54
CA MET A 95 -24.04 1.83 -15.89
C MET A 95 -24.21 3.18 -15.19
N ALA A 96 -25.44 3.61 -15.04
CA ALA A 96 -25.79 4.81 -14.30
C ALA A 96 -27.00 4.57 -13.40
N GLN A 97 -27.12 5.34 -12.32
CA GLN A 97 -28.33 5.48 -11.51
C GLN A 97 -28.70 6.97 -11.45
N ASP A 98 -30.00 7.25 -11.50
CA ASP A 98 -30.49 8.63 -11.49
C ASP A 98 -30.56 9.21 -10.09
N VAL A 99 -30.75 8.34 -9.07
CA VAL A 99 -30.65 8.68 -7.65
C VAL A 99 -29.52 7.89 -7.04
N ARG A 100 -28.49 8.58 -6.59
CA ARG A 100 -27.29 7.97 -6.01
C ARG A 100 -27.65 7.11 -4.79
N GLY A 101 -27.13 5.89 -4.75
CA GLY A 101 -27.37 4.94 -3.66
C GLY A 101 -28.74 4.23 -3.70
N SER A 102 -29.56 4.48 -4.73
CA SER A 102 -30.85 3.79 -4.89
C SER A 102 -30.72 2.31 -5.26
N GLY A 103 -29.58 1.92 -5.84
CA GLY A 103 -29.38 0.59 -6.41
C GLY A 103 -30.09 0.35 -7.73
N ASN A 104 -30.82 1.34 -8.28
CA ASN A 104 -31.55 1.25 -9.54
C ASN A 104 -30.61 1.51 -10.73
N TRP A 105 -29.69 0.58 -10.96
CA TRP A 105 -28.72 0.70 -12.01
C TRP A 105 -29.31 0.34 -13.37
N ARG A 106 -29.11 1.23 -14.38
CA ARG A 106 -29.41 0.95 -15.78
C ARG A 106 -28.13 0.91 -16.61
N ARG A 107 -28.03 -0.01 -17.55
CA ARG A 107 -26.97 0.01 -18.56
C ARG A 107 -27.10 1.25 -19.43
N ILE A 108 -25.96 1.88 -19.71
CA ILE A 108 -25.83 2.99 -20.66
C ILE A 108 -24.74 2.65 -21.67
N SER A 109 -24.71 3.36 -22.79
CA SER A 109 -23.61 3.24 -23.75
C SER A 109 -22.37 3.99 -23.27
N TRP A 110 -21.20 3.64 -23.79
CA TRP A 110 -19.99 4.43 -23.59
C TRP A 110 -20.16 5.87 -24.06
N GLU A 111 -20.86 6.07 -25.18
CA GLU A 111 -21.13 7.43 -25.71
C GLU A 111 -21.98 8.23 -24.72
N GLU A 112 -23.08 7.67 -24.21
CA GLU A 112 -23.91 8.33 -23.19
C GLU A 112 -23.10 8.64 -21.92
N ALA A 113 -22.28 7.69 -21.43
CA ALA A 113 -21.43 7.91 -20.28
C ALA A 113 -20.47 9.09 -20.48
N MET A 114 -19.74 9.10 -21.61
CA MET A 114 -18.79 10.17 -21.93
C MET A 114 -19.48 11.52 -22.09
N GLN A 115 -20.65 11.57 -22.75
CA GLN A 115 -21.43 12.80 -22.90
C GLN A 115 -21.90 13.37 -21.55
N ARG A 116 -22.44 12.54 -20.67
CA ARG A 116 -22.89 12.97 -19.33
C ARG A 116 -21.73 13.50 -18.49
N ILE A 117 -20.59 12.79 -18.49
CA ILE A 117 -19.38 13.18 -17.76
C ILE A 117 -18.81 14.49 -18.31
N ALA A 118 -18.64 14.59 -19.65
CA ALA A 118 -18.12 15.78 -20.31
C ALA A 118 -19.02 17.01 -20.07
N ALA A 119 -20.36 16.85 -20.15
CA ALA A 119 -21.30 17.91 -19.86
C ALA A 119 -21.14 18.44 -18.42
N LYS A 120 -21.00 17.56 -17.43
CA LYS A 120 -20.79 17.97 -16.03
C LYS A 120 -19.45 18.70 -15.85
N MET A 121 -18.37 18.23 -16.47
CA MET A 121 -17.07 18.89 -16.42
C MET A 121 -17.11 20.31 -17.05
N LEU A 122 -17.76 20.45 -18.18
CA LEU A 122 -17.93 21.76 -18.83
C LEU A 122 -18.87 22.69 -18.03
N GLU A 123 -19.89 22.14 -17.39
CA GLU A 123 -20.76 22.89 -16.47
C GLU A 123 -19.96 23.44 -15.27
N ILE A 124 -19.11 22.63 -14.66
CA ILE A 124 -18.23 23.06 -13.56
C ILE A 124 -17.32 24.19 -14.01
N LYS A 125 -16.65 24.05 -15.16
CA LYS A 125 -15.80 25.10 -15.74
C LYS A 125 -16.56 26.40 -15.94
N LYS A 126 -17.79 26.31 -16.47
CA LYS A 126 -18.64 27.49 -16.69
C LYS A 126 -19.10 28.14 -15.39
N LYS A 127 -19.45 27.33 -14.39
CA LYS A 127 -19.99 27.79 -13.09
C LYS A 127 -18.93 28.41 -12.20
N ASP A 128 -17.76 27.78 -12.14
CA ASP A 128 -16.69 28.16 -11.20
C ASP A 128 -15.58 28.99 -11.88
N GLY A 129 -15.59 29.15 -13.21
CA GLY A 129 -14.49 29.77 -13.97
C GLY A 129 -13.18 28.99 -13.95
N SER A 130 -13.14 27.81 -13.28
CA SER A 130 -11.98 26.94 -13.11
C SER A 130 -12.39 25.48 -13.11
N MET A 131 -11.41 24.57 -13.08
CA MET A 131 -11.65 23.13 -12.90
C MET A 131 -11.43 22.66 -11.45
N LEU A 132 -11.23 23.57 -10.48
CA LEU A 132 -11.00 23.22 -9.06
C LEU A 132 -12.19 22.50 -8.41
N GLY A 133 -13.40 22.61 -8.98
CA GLY A 133 -14.58 21.84 -8.57
C GLY A 133 -14.54 20.37 -8.98
N LEU A 134 -13.61 19.96 -9.84
CA LEU A 134 -13.36 18.56 -10.22
C LEU A 134 -12.25 17.98 -9.36
N ALA A 135 -12.49 16.84 -8.71
CA ALA A 135 -11.52 16.14 -7.89
C ALA A 135 -11.23 14.72 -8.40
N LEU A 136 -9.98 14.31 -8.29
CA LEU A 136 -9.54 12.92 -8.51
C LEU A 136 -9.13 12.30 -7.19
N THR A 137 -9.78 11.18 -6.79
CA THR A 137 -9.24 10.28 -5.77
C THR A 137 -8.77 8.99 -6.42
N LYS A 138 -7.47 8.78 -6.41
CA LYS A 138 -6.81 7.61 -6.99
C LYS A 138 -5.66 7.19 -6.09
N TYR A 139 -5.38 5.89 -6.05
CA TYR A 139 -4.18 5.38 -5.40
C TYR A 139 -3.66 4.13 -6.11
N SER A 140 -2.63 3.47 -5.55
CA SER A 140 -1.94 2.33 -6.15
C SER A 140 -2.73 1.01 -6.05
N GLY A 141 -4.04 0.99 -6.33
CA GLY A 141 -4.83 -0.24 -6.44
C GLY A 141 -4.35 -1.16 -7.57
N LYS A 142 -3.60 -0.59 -8.50
CA LYS A 142 -2.93 -1.24 -9.62
C LYS A 142 -1.61 -0.50 -9.86
N PHE A 143 -0.50 -1.21 -10.05
CA PHE A 143 0.74 -0.65 -10.52
C PHE A 143 0.78 -0.55 -12.05
N GLY A 144 1.80 0.10 -12.57
CA GLY A 144 2.08 0.25 -13.97
C GLY A 144 2.06 1.69 -14.44
N VAL A 145 2.95 2.00 -15.37
CA VAL A 145 3.22 3.36 -15.81
C VAL A 145 2.02 4.01 -16.51
N LEU A 146 1.25 3.25 -17.30
CA LEU A 146 0.08 3.80 -18.02
C LEU A 146 -1.11 4.13 -17.10
N ASN A 147 -1.03 3.77 -15.83
CA ASN A 147 -2.01 4.17 -14.81
C ASN A 147 -2.08 5.69 -14.60
N TYR A 148 -1.03 6.42 -14.96
CA TYR A 148 -0.99 7.88 -14.87
C TYR A 148 -1.83 8.60 -15.94
N ALA A 149 -2.45 7.86 -16.85
CA ALA A 149 -3.37 8.42 -17.83
C ALA A 149 -4.54 9.20 -17.21
N VAL A 150 -4.99 8.78 -16.01
CA VAL A 150 -6.08 9.50 -15.30
C VAL A 150 -5.60 10.86 -14.80
N GLU A 151 -4.41 10.94 -14.22
CA GLU A 151 -3.79 12.21 -13.81
C GLU A 151 -3.52 13.10 -15.02
N GLY A 152 -3.06 12.50 -16.13
CA GLY A 152 -2.85 13.18 -17.41
C GLY A 152 -4.15 13.76 -17.97
N MET A 153 -5.25 13.02 -17.89
CA MET A 153 -6.57 13.51 -18.27
C MET A 153 -6.99 14.70 -17.39
N MET A 154 -6.82 14.60 -16.06
CA MET A 154 -7.19 15.70 -15.16
C MET A 154 -6.38 16.96 -15.45
N SER A 155 -5.05 16.87 -15.57
CA SER A 155 -4.20 18.01 -15.90
C SER A 155 -4.54 18.65 -17.26
N SER A 156 -5.00 17.85 -18.22
CA SER A 156 -5.40 18.31 -19.54
C SER A 156 -6.69 19.15 -19.60
N LEU A 157 -7.48 19.14 -18.54
CA LEU A 157 -8.73 19.89 -18.41
C LEU A 157 -8.54 21.26 -17.76
N GLY A 158 -7.46 21.43 -17.00
CA GLY A 158 -7.16 22.61 -16.20
C GLY A 158 -6.53 22.24 -14.87
N TYR A 159 -6.45 23.21 -13.98
CA TYR A 159 -6.06 22.96 -12.59
C TYR A 159 -7.25 22.39 -11.83
N THR A 160 -7.06 21.23 -11.20
CA THR A 160 -8.12 20.46 -10.54
C THR A 160 -7.85 20.35 -9.02
N THR A 161 -8.74 19.71 -8.28
CA THR A 161 -8.49 19.30 -6.90
C THR A 161 -7.86 17.91 -6.90
N ARG A 162 -6.70 17.78 -6.27
CA ARG A 162 -5.95 16.51 -6.10
C ARG A 162 -5.86 16.15 -4.64
N PHE A 163 -5.79 14.85 -4.36
CA PHE A 163 -5.48 14.34 -3.04
C PHE A 163 -4.00 13.98 -2.99
N ALA A 164 -3.21 14.81 -2.29
CA ALA A 164 -1.79 14.58 -2.05
C ALA A 164 -1.57 13.63 -0.87
N GLY A 165 -0.37 13.10 -0.78
CA GLY A 165 0.01 12.14 0.25
C GLY A 165 -0.22 10.68 -0.15
N THR A 166 -0.06 9.82 0.80
CA THR A 166 -0.22 8.38 0.64
C THR A 166 -0.74 7.75 1.93
N PRO A 167 -1.67 6.79 1.90
CA PRO A 167 -2.08 6.03 3.08
C PRO A 167 -1.07 4.93 3.45
N CYS A 168 -0.01 4.75 2.65
CA CYS A 168 0.88 3.58 2.74
C CYS A 168 2.04 3.78 3.73
N TRP A 169 2.96 4.73 3.47
CA TRP A 169 4.28 4.81 4.11
C TRP A 169 4.87 6.23 4.30
N PRO A 170 4.09 7.31 4.33
CA PRO A 170 4.63 8.66 4.16
C PRO A 170 5.48 9.15 5.33
N ALA A 171 5.15 8.76 6.58
CA ALA A 171 5.91 9.21 7.74
C ALA A 171 7.33 8.65 7.75
N GLY A 172 7.51 7.38 7.38
CA GLY A 172 8.84 6.80 7.23
C GLY A 172 9.62 7.31 6.01
N ILE A 173 8.92 7.73 4.92
CA ILE A 173 9.58 8.41 3.80
C ILE A 173 10.22 9.71 4.27
N ASP A 174 9.47 10.57 4.97
CA ASP A 174 10.01 11.83 5.49
C ASP A 174 11.14 11.56 6.49
N ALA A 175 10.98 10.58 7.40
CA ALA A 175 11.99 10.18 8.37
C ALA A 175 13.33 9.86 7.69
N GLN A 176 13.33 8.91 6.75
CA GLN A 176 14.56 8.52 6.02
C GLN A 176 15.13 9.66 5.16
N ASN A 177 14.27 10.54 4.66
CA ASN A 177 14.75 11.72 3.95
C ASN A 177 15.39 12.76 4.87
N TYR A 178 14.94 12.90 6.12
CA TYR A 178 15.62 13.76 7.10
C TYR A 178 16.97 13.19 7.52
N ASP A 179 17.08 11.87 7.62
CA ASP A 179 18.27 11.22 8.15
C ASP A 179 19.30 10.90 7.05
N MET A 180 18.86 10.57 5.81
CA MET A 180 19.70 10.11 4.71
C MET A 180 19.52 10.89 3.40
N GLY A 181 18.51 11.77 3.31
CA GLY A 181 18.19 12.58 2.13
C GLY A 181 17.42 11.86 1.03
N ASP A 182 17.23 10.56 1.16
CA ASP A 182 16.43 9.74 0.25
C ASP A 182 15.98 8.46 0.97
N MET A 183 14.90 7.88 0.47
CA MET A 183 14.45 6.55 0.86
C MET A 183 15.10 5.52 -0.07
N TRP A 184 16.16 4.89 0.40
CA TRP A 184 16.92 3.90 -0.36
C TRP A 184 17.30 2.72 0.52
N CYS A 185 16.87 1.50 0.16
CA CYS A 185 17.21 0.30 0.90
C CYS A 185 18.05 -0.68 0.07
N ASN A 186 18.79 -1.53 0.75
CA ASN A 186 19.54 -2.62 0.12
C ASN A 186 18.61 -3.52 -0.70
N ASP A 187 19.17 -4.19 -1.73
CA ASP A 187 18.48 -5.25 -2.44
C ASP A 187 18.01 -6.32 -1.42
N PRO A 188 16.69 -6.64 -1.36
CA PRO A 188 16.20 -7.62 -0.40
C PRO A 188 16.81 -9.02 -0.57
N GLU A 189 17.35 -9.35 -1.74
CA GLU A 189 18.05 -10.61 -1.96
C GLU A 189 19.34 -10.70 -1.15
N ASP A 190 19.95 -9.59 -0.77
CA ASP A 190 21.20 -9.59 0.00
C ASP A 190 20.98 -9.89 1.51
N MET A 191 19.73 -9.93 1.98
CA MET A 191 19.44 -10.38 3.36
C MET A 191 20.03 -11.76 3.67
N VAL A 192 20.29 -12.57 2.65
CA VAL A 192 20.99 -13.86 2.80
C VAL A 192 22.37 -13.72 3.45
N LYS A 193 23.02 -12.55 3.32
CA LYS A 193 24.34 -12.26 3.89
C LYS A 193 24.27 -11.84 5.36
N ALA A 194 23.09 -11.43 5.84
CA ALA A 194 22.92 -10.95 7.22
C ALA A 194 23.18 -12.06 8.25
N LYS A 195 23.80 -11.70 9.36
CA LYS A 195 24.03 -12.58 10.51
C LYS A 195 23.04 -12.33 11.64
N TYR A 196 22.39 -11.19 11.63
CA TYR A 196 21.33 -10.80 12.56
C TYR A 196 20.28 -10.00 11.82
N ILE A 197 19.03 -10.42 11.91
CA ILE A 197 17.91 -9.77 11.21
C ILE A 197 16.84 -9.43 12.24
N ILE A 198 16.57 -8.14 12.41
CA ILE A 198 15.40 -7.67 13.15
C ILE A 198 14.29 -7.36 12.13
N ILE A 199 13.14 -8.01 12.27
CA ILE A 199 11.91 -7.67 11.55
C ILE A 199 11.03 -6.89 12.52
N TRP A 200 10.87 -5.59 12.28
CA TRP A 200 10.25 -4.67 13.22
C TRP A 200 8.96 -4.08 12.63
N GLY A 201 7.82 -4.41 13.21
CA GLY A 201 6.50 -3.94 12.75
C GLY A 201 6.11 -4.44 11.35
N ALA A 202 6.57 -5.63 10.95
CA ALA A 202 6.30 -6.23 9.66
C ALA A 202 5.92 -7.71 9.78
N ASN A 203 5.05 -8.17 8.85
CA ASN A 203 4.66 -9.58 8.75
C ASN A 203 4.93 -10.13 7.33
N PRO A 204 6.22 -10.27 6.91
CA PRO A 204 6.56 -10.74 5.57
C PRO A 204 5.98 -12.11 5.22
N ALA A 205 5.70 -13.00 6.18
CA ALA A 205 5.00 -14.25 5.91
C ALA A 205 3.63 -14.06 5.23
N TRP A 206 3.02 -12.86 5.34
CA TRP A 206 1.75 -12.50 4.69
C TRP A 206 1.91 -11.49 3.56
N CYS A 207 2.78 -10.50 3.72
CA CYS A 207 2.84 -9.34 2.82
C CYS A 207 4.05 -9.35 1.87
N SER A 208 5.10 -10.16 2.14
CA SER A 208 6.28 -10.32 1.28
C SER A 208 6.87 -11.73 1.42
N MET A 209 6.11 -12.71 0.96
CA MET A 209 6.44 -14.13 1.16
C MET A 209 7.79 -14.51 0.55
N HIS A 210 8.21 -13.85 -0.52
CA HIS A 210 9.48 -14.13 -1.19
C HIS A 210 10.67 -13.65 -0.38
N SER A 211 10.54 -12.57 0.39
CA SER A 211 11.57 -12.13 1.32
C SER A 211 11.85 -13.16 2.42
N MET A 212 10.82 -13.91 2.85
CA MET A 212 10.99 -14.97 3.85
C MET A 212 12.00 -16.04 3.41
N LYS A 213 12.12 -16.30 2.10
CA LYS A 213 13.11 -17.22 1.57
C LYS A 213 14.52 -16.79 1.91
N TYR A 214 14.86 -15.51 1.68
CA TYR A 214 16.20 -14.97 1.96
C TYR A 214 16.47 -14.90 3.45
N ILE A 215 15.47 -14.60 4.26
CA ILE A 215 15.53 -14.64 5.72
C ILE A 215 15.83 -16.06 6.20
N TYR A 216 15.16 -17.09 5.65
CA TYR A 216 15.45 -18.48 6.02
C TYR A 216 16.81 -18.97 5.53
N GLN A 217 17.23 -18.56 4.33
CA GLN A 217 18.58 -18.87 3.85
C GLN A 217 19.67 -18.26 4.75
N ALA A 218 19.45 -17.02 5.25
CA ALA A 218 20.35 -16.42 6.24
C ALA A 218 20.37 -17.25 7.53
N ARG A 219 19.20 -17.70 8.04
CA ARG A 219 19.10 -18.56 9.22
C ARG A 219 19.85 -19.89 9.02
N GLU A 220 19.71 -20.52 7.86
CA GLU A 220 20.45 -21.76 7.52
C GLU A 220 21.97 -21.55 7.57
N GLN A 221 22.43 -20.32 7.38
CA GLN A 221 23.84 -19.90 7.51
C GLN A 221 24.19 -19.41 8.93
N GLY A 222 23.27 -19.56 9.89
CA GLY A 222 23.49 -19.21 11.30
C GLY A 222 23.01 -17.82 11.72
N ALA A 223 22.28 -17.09 10.89
CA ALA A 223 21.71 -15.81 11.28
C ALA A 223 20.63 -15.99 12.35
N LYS A 224 20.60 -15.08 13.32
CA LYS A 224 19.52 -14.98 14.31
C LYS A 224 18.40 -14.08 13.77
N ILE A 225 17.16 -14.55 13.87
CA ILE A 225 15.96 -13.83 13.45
C ILE A 225 15.20 -13.33 14.68
N VAL A 226 15.07 -12.02 14.81
CA VAL A 226 14.30 -11.37 15.86
C VAL A 226 13.09 -10.70 15.25
N VAL A 227 11.91 -10.85 15.86
CA VAL A 227 10.70 -10.14 15.45
C VAL A 227 10.22 -9.27 16.61
N ILE A 228 10.07 -7.98 16.34
CA ILE A 228 9.50 -6.98 17.25
C ILE A 228 8.16 -6.55 16.68
N ASP A 229 7.07 -6.93 17.34
CA ASP A 229 5.70 -6.68 16.86
C ASP A 229 4.73 -6.77 18.05
N PRO A 230 3.72 -5.90 18.17
CA PRO A 230 2.72 -6.01 19.23
C PRO A 230 1.87 -7.29 19.14
N LEU A 231 1.75 -7.89 17.93
CA LEU A 231 0.97 -9.10 17.69
C LEU A 231 1.87 -10.31 17.42
N LEU A 232 1.47 -11.49 17.92
CA LEU A 232 2.10 -12.75 17.55
C LEU A 232 1.69 -13.12 16.11
N SER A 233 2.35 -12.50 15.14
CA SER A 233 2.13 -12.73 13.71
C SER A 233 2.71 -14.09 13.25
N GLN A 234 2.37 -14.53 12.02
CA GLN A 234 3.00 -15.73 11.45
C GLN A 234 4.52 -15.58 11.29
N THR A 235 5.01 -14.38 11.05
CA THR A 235 6.44 -14.09 11.03
C THR A 235 7.02 -14.21 12.43
N ALA A 236 6.36 -13.64 13.44
CA ALA A 236 6.78 -13.72 14.83
C ALA A 236 6.83 -15.18 15.34
N ALA A 237 5.86 -15.99 14.95
CA ALA A 237 5.84 -17.43 15.27
C ALA A 237 6.98 -18.24 14.62
N LYS A 238 7.75 -17.65 13.71
CA LYS A 238 8.90 -18.26 13.03
C LYS A 238 10.25 -17.70 13.48
N ALA A 239 10.23 -16.68 14.35
CA ALA A 239 11.43 -16.02 14.86
C ALA A 239 12.20 -16.92 15.86
N ASP A 240 13.49 -16.68 16.02
CA ASP A 240 14.30 -17.25 17.10
C ASP A 240 14.02 -16.51 18.41
N LEU A 241 13.64 -15.23 18.32
CA LEU A 241 13.20 -14.40 19.44
C LEU A 241 12.03 -13.51 18.99
N TYR A 242 10.90 -13.60 19.67
CA TYR A 242 9.77 -12.68 19.51
C TYR A 242 9.66 -11.76 20.71
N LEU A 243 9.54 -10.46 20.44
CA LEU A 243 9.42 -9.42 21.45
C LEU A 243 8.15 -8.61 21.20
N ARG A 244 7.28 -8.64 22.22
CA ARG A 244 6.04 -7.87 22.20
C ARG A 244 6.33 -6.47 22.76
N VAL A 245 6.36 -5.47 21.87
CA VAL A 245 6.48 -4.06 22.23
C VAL A 245 5.09 -3.43 22.42
N ARG A 246 4.96 -2.47 23.33
CA ARG A 246 3.76 -1.64 23.39
C ARG A 246 3.64 -0.80 22.11
N PRO A 247 2.42 -0.64 21.52
CA PRO A 247 2.24 0.16 20.32
C PRO A 247 2.75 1.59 20.50
N GLY A 248 3.38 2.14 19.45
CA GLY A 248 3.89 3.51 19.43
C GLY A 248 5.10 3.78 20.32
N SER A 249 5.64 2.76 21.01
CA SER A 249 6.80 2.90 21.90
C SER A 249 8.13 2.47 21.27
N ASP A 250 8.10 2.19 19.98
CA ASP A 250 9.22 1.66 19.22
C ASP A 250 10.44 2.59 19.21
N GLY A 251 10.20 3.90 19.14
CA GLY A 251 11.25 4.90 19.25
C GLY A 251 11.94 4.89 20.62
N ALA A 252 11.19 4.66 21.71
CA ALA A 252 11.79 4.55 23.05
C ALA A 252 12.69 3.31 23.14
N LEU A 253 12.25 2.18 22.58
CA LEU A 253 13.06 0.96 22.50
C LEU A 253 14.37 1.20 21.73
N ALA A 254 14.28 1.80 20.54
CA ALA A 254 15.45 2.09 19.70
C ALA A 254 16.42 3.05 20.39
N LEU A 255 15.91 4.11 21.05
CA LEU A 255 16.73 5.06 21.81
C LEU A 255 17.37 4.40 23.03
N GLY A 256 16.67 3.48 23.73
CA GLY A 256 17.24 2.69 24.82
C GLY A 256 18.38 1.79 24.36
N MET A 257 18.22 1.16 23.18
CA MET A 257 19.30 0.37 22.54
C MET A 257 20.49 1.29 22.17
N ALA A 258 20.22 2.44 21.54
CA ALA A 258 21.24 3.44 21.18
C ALA A 258 22.00 3.95 22.41
N ARG A 259 21.28 4.26 23.51
CA ARG A 259 21.90 4.66 24.79
C ARG A 259 22.84 3.59 25.33
N HIS A 260 22.44 2.33 25.25
CA HIS A 260 23.29 1.22 25.71
C HIS A 260 24.59 1.11 24.90
N LEU A 261 24.54 1.36 23.57
CA LEU A 261 25.76 1.41 22.76
C LEU A 261 26.72 2.51 23.25
N VAL A 262 26.19 3.67 23.61
CA VAL A 262 27.00 4.79 24.15
C VAL A 262 27.63 4.38 25.49
N ASP A 263 26.84 3.78 26.39
CA ASP A 263 27.33 3.39 27.74
C ASP A 263 28.40 2.31 27.71
N LYS A 264 28.35 1.43 26.71
CA LYS A 264 29.28 0.30 26.54
C LYS A 264 30.44 0.61 25.57
N GLY A 265 30.43 1.76 24.91
CA GLY A 265 31.43 2.09 23.89
C GLY A 265 31.36 1.18 22.65
N LEU A 266 30.13 0.74 22.29
CA LEU A 266 29.86 -0.13 21.15
C LEU A 266 29.48 0.62 19.87
N VAL A 267 29.51 1.94 19.91
CA VAL A 267 29.22 2.81 18.76
C VAL A 267 30.34 2.69 17.73
N ASP A 268 29.99 2.55 16.46
CA ASP A 268 30.94 2.58 15.35
C ASP A 268 31.54 3.99 15.22
N GLN A 269 32.75 4.15 15.77
CA GLN A 269 33.44 5.45 15.81
C GLN A 269 33.86 5.93 14.42
N ASP A 270 34.11 5.04 13.47
CA ASP A 270 34.45 5.44 12.12
C ASP A 270 33.27 6.11 11.44
N PHE A 271 32.08 5.46 11.49
CA PHE A 271 30.87 6.01 10.92
C PHE A 271 30.47 7.36 11.54
N VAL A 272 30.40 7.43 12.87
CA VAL A 272 29.89 8.65 13.53
C VAL A 272 30.84 9.85 13.41
N ASN A 273 32.16 9.64 13.26
CA ASN A 273 33.12 10.71 13.09
C ASN A 273 33.27 11.14 11.62
N ASN A 274 33.20 10.21 10.66
CA ASN A 274 33.54 10.50 9.26
C ASN A 274 32.30 10.71 8.39
N ASP A 275 31.24 9.93 8.61
CA ASP A 275 30.08 9.84 7.72
C ASP A 275 28.78 10.42 8.30
N ALA A 276 28.82 10.95 9.53
CA ALA A 276 27.66 11.50 10.22
C ALA A 276 27.78 12.99 10.56
N HIS A 277 26.59 13.63 10.67
CA HIS A 277 26.42 15.02 11.13
C HIS A 277 25.57 15.02 12.41
N GLY A 278 25.95 15.85 13.40
CA GLY A 278 25.18 16.06 14.62
C GLY A 278 25.22 14.91 15.62
N TYR A 279 26.17 13.95 15.50
CA TYR A 279 26.30 12.87 16.46
C TYR A 279 26.64 13.35 17.88
N PRO A 280 27.54 14.31 18.13
CA PRO A 280 27.81 14.79 19.48
C PRO A 280 26.57 15.33 20.20
N GLU A 281 25.69 16.04 19.51
CA GLU A 281 24.44 16.54 20.06
C GLU A 281 23.47 15.39 20.36
N PHE A 282 23.40 14.38 19.48
CA PHE A 282 22.57 13.21 19.70
C PHE A 282 23.09 12.35 20.86
N GLU A 283 24.40 12.14 20.96
CA GLU A 283 25.00 11.47 22.11
C GLU A 283 24.70 12.20 23.43
N ALA A 284 24.83 13.55 23.44
CA ALA A 284 24.49 14.35 24.61
C ALA A 284 23.01 14.22 24.98
N TYR A 285 22.09 14.20 23.97
CA TYR A 285 20.67 13.94 24.19
C TYR A 285 20.45 12.57 24.83
N LEU A 286 21.06 11.50 24.28
CA LEU A 286 20.96 10.15 24.83
C LEU A 286 21.44 10.07 26.28
N ARG A 287 22.57 10.70 26.60
CA ARG A 287 23.13 10.69 27.96
C ARG A 287 22.25 11.41 28.98
N ASN A 288 21.63 12.51 28.55
CA ASN A 288 20.87 13.38 29.46
C ASN A 288 19.39 12.98 29.61
N ASN A 289 18.78 12.37 28.59
CA ASN A 289 17.34 12.17 28.54
C ASN A 289 16.89 10.72 28.43
N VAL A 290 17.79 9.78 28.11
CA VAL A 290 17.46 8.39 27.88
C VAL A 290 18.22 7.49 28.86
N THR A 291 17.50 6.55 29.49
CA THR A 291 18.10 5.41 30.18
C THR A 291 17.48 4.12 29.63
N VAL A 292 18.17 3.00 29.78
CA VAL A 292 17.61 1.71 29.36
C VAL A 292 16.37 1.36 30.19
N GLU A 293 16.35 1.75 31.45
CA GLU A 293 15.23 1.56 32.39
C GLU A 293 14.00 2.39 31.95
N TRP A 294 14.20 3.65 31.56
CA TRP A 294 13.15 4.51 30.98
C TRP A 294 12.55 3.85 29.73
N ALA A 295 13.40 3.35 28.82
CA ALA A 295 12.94 2.68 27.61
C ALA A 295 12.15 1.41 27.94
N ALA A 296 12.61 0.63 28.93
CA ALA A 296 11.95 -0.59 29.41
C ALA A 296 10.54 -0.31 29.96
N GLU A 297 10.40 0.75 30.76
CA GLU A 297 9.10 1.16 31.31
C GLU A 297 8.12 1.55 30.19
N ILE A 298 8.57 2.27 29.17
CA ILE A 298 7.72 2.74 28.07
C ILE A 298 7.36 1.58 27.14
N CYS A 299 8.34 0.79 26.65
CA CYS A 299 8.09 -0.23 25.65
C CYS A 299 7.54 -1.55 26.21
N GLY A 300 7.62 -1.76 27.53
CA GLY A 300 7.12 -2.96 28.21
C GLY A 300 8.04 -4.18 28.10
N LEU A 301 9.29 -4.00 27.65
CA LEU A 301 10.32 -5.03 27.65
C LEU A 301 11.23 -4.84 28.89
N SER A 302 11.91 -5.91 29.33
CA SER A 302 12.89 -5.74 30.42
C SER A 302 14.15 -5.01 29.93
N ALA A 303 14.77 -4.25 30.82
CA ALA A 303 16.03 -3.57 30.52
C ALA A 303 17.13 -4.51 30.04
N ASP A 304 17.17 -5.74 30.58
CA ASP A 304 18.16 -6.75 30.17
C ASP A 304 17.94 -7.22 28.73
N VAL A 305 16.70 -7.36 28.29
CA VAL A 305 16.37 -7.69 26.88
C VAL A 305 16.81 -6.55 25.95
N ILE A 306 16.62 -5.29 26.34
CA ILE A 306 17.04 -4.13 25.53
C ILE A 306 18.58 -4.12 25.39
N ARG A 307 19.31 -4.36 26.49
CA ARG A 307 20.77 -4.49 26.48
C ARG A 307 21.23 -5.63 25.59
N GLN A 308 20.63 -6.80 25.78
CA GLN A 308 20.95 -7.98 24.98
C GLN A 308 20.75 -7.74 23.49
N LEU A 309 19.64 -7.13 23.08
CA LEU A 309 19.37 -6.80 21.67
C LEU A 309 20.46 -5.89 21.08
N ALA A 310 20.82 -4.83 21.80
CA ALA A 310 21.82 -3.86 21.36
C ALA A 310 23.21 -4.55 21.22
N GLU A 311 23.61 -5.35 22.20
CA GLU A 311 24.88 -6.06 22.21
C GLU A 311 24.94 -7.13 21.09
N GLU A 312 23.89 -7.95 20.95
CA GLU A 312 23.85 -8.99 19.91
C GLU A 312 23.86 -8.40 18.49
N PHE A 313 23.13 -7.29 18.26
CA PHE A 313 23.08 -6.63 16.96
C PHE A 313 24.44 -6.07 16.56
N THR A 314 25.20 -5.52 17.50
CA THR A 314 26.53 -4.93 17.23
C THR A 314 27.67 -5.94 17.29
N ALA A 315 27.46 -7.10 17.92
CA ALA A 315 28.49 -8.16 18.02
C ALA A 315 28.79 -8.84 16.67
N VAL A 316 27.90 -8.70 15.69
CA VAL A 316 28.03 -9.31 14.36
C VAL A 316 27.84 -8.29 13.25
N ASN A 317 28.55 -8.50 12.15
CA ASN A 317 28.42 -7.69 10.94
C ASN A 317 28.39 -8.65 9.74
N PRO A 318 27.44 -8.53 8.81
CA PRO A 318 26.37 -7.53 8.74
C PRO A 318 25.14 -7.87 9.61
N ALA A 319 24.51 -6.83 10.16
CA ALA A 319 23.22 -6.90 10.84
C ALA A 319 22.21 -5.91 10.19
N THR A 320 20.94 -6.28 10.12
CA THR A 320 19.93 -5.49 9.40
C THR A 320 18.63 -5.37 10.19
N VAL A 321 17.95 -4.24 9.99
CA VAL A 321 16.58 -4.02 10.47
C VAL A 321 15.65 -3.86 9.26
N TRP A 322 14.62 -4.68 9.16
CA TRP A 322 13.50 -4.43 8.28
C TRP A 322 12.43 -3.64 9.04
N ILE A 323 12.26 -2.39 8.70
CA ILE A 323 11.26 -1.48 9.25
C ILE A 323 9.96 -1.68 8.46
N GLY A 324 8.95 -2.28 9.08
CA GLY A 324 7.66 -2.49 8.45
C GLY A 324 6.80 -1.22 8.42
N TYR A 325 5.85 -1.16 7.48
CA TYR A 325 4.96 0.00 7.36
C TYR A 325 3.94 0.11 8.49
N GLY A 326 3.78 -0.92 9.34
CA GLY A 326 3.03 -0.83 10.59
C GLY A 326 3.62 0.21 11.52
N MET A 327 4.95 0.32 11.56
CA MET A 327 5.72 1.23 12.39
C MET A 327 5.29 2.70 12.25
N GLN A 328 5.10 3.16 11.02
CA GLN A 328 4.81 4.55 10.72
C GLN A 328 3.32 4.92 10.81
N ARG A 329 2.45 3.97 11.19
CA ARG A 329 0.99 4.15 11.32
C ARG A 329 0.55 4.52 12.72
N HIS A 330 1.45 5.14 13.47
CA HIS A 330 1.24 5.74 14.78
C HIS A 330 1.31 7.27 14.70
N VAL A 331 0.76 7.96 15.69
CA VAL A 331 0.83 9.43 15.76
C VAL A 331 2.27 9.94 15.84
N ASN A 332 3.20 9.10 16.24
CA ASN A 332 4.65 9.36 16.35
C ASN A 332 5.48 8.48 15.38
N GLY A 333 4.85 7.98 14.31
CA GLY A 333 5.44 6.95 13.45
C GLY A 333 6.73 7.37 12.76
N GLY A 334 6.84 8.62 12.32
CA GLY A 334 8.06 9.16 11.72
C GLY A 334 9.21 9.27 12.73
N ALA A 335 8.92 9.75 13.95
CA ALA A 335 9.91 9.82 15.03
C ALA A 335 10.42 8.42 15.42
N ASN A 336 9.53 7.41 15.44
CA ASN A 336 9.94 6.02 15.68
C ASN A 336 10.90 5.50 14.61
N VAL A 337 10.65 5.78 13.33
CA VAL A 337 11.54 5.38 12.22
C VAL A 337 12.89 6.06 12.35
N ARG A 338 12.96 7.38 12.63
CA ARG A 338 14.21 8.10 12.84
C ARG A 338 15.05 7.52 13.99
N ALA A 339 14.40 7.13 15.09
CA ALA A 339 15.11 6.50 16.22
C ALA A 339 15.71 5.14 15.85
N ILE A 340 15.01 4.33 15.03
CA ILE A 340 15.52 3.04 14.54
C ILE A 340 16.66 3.26 13.54
N ASP A 341 16.54 4.21 12.60
CA ASP A 341 17.60 4.56 11.66
C ASP A 341 18.86 5.02 12.40
N ALA A 342 18.71 5.84 13.46
CA ALA A 342 19.82 6.29 14.29
C ALA A 342 20.53 5.13 15.01
N PHE A 343 19.80 4.18 15.58
CA PHE A 343 20.39 2.98 16.17
C PHE A 343 21.19 2.17 15.16
N VAL A 344 20.65 1.95 13.95
CA VAL A 344 21.33 1.18 12.89
C VAL A 344 22.57 1.95 12.40
N ALA A 345 22.50 3.28 12.28
CA ALA A 345 23.63 4.12 11.91
C ALA A 345 24.77 4.05 12.93
N MET A 346 24.46 4.13 14.25
CA MET A 346 25.44 3.99 15.33
C MET A 346 26.12 2.63 15.36
N SER A 347 25.47 1.60 14.84
CA SER A 347 26.03 0.23 14.77
C SER A 347 26.97 0.02 13.57
N GLY A 348 27.14 1.01 12.67
CA GLY A 348 27.99 0.91 11.48
C GLY A 348 27.42 0.04 10.35
N ASN A 349 26.13 -0.35 10.43
CA ASN A 349 25.51 -1.23 9.42
C ASN A 349 24.89 -0.49 8.21
N ILE A 350 24.84 0.84 8.18
CA ILE A 350 24.41 1.60 6.99
C ILE A 350 25.50 1.53 5.92
N GLY A 351 25.16 1.25 4.67
CA GLY A 351 26.09 1.12 3.55
C GLY A 351 26.80 -0.22 3.48
N VAL A 352 26.34 -1.21 4.22
CA VAL A 352 26.93 -2.57 4.28
C VAL A 352 26.03 -3.58 3.57
N GLU A 353 26.61 -4.45 2.73
CA GLU A 353 25.86 -5.55 2.11
C GLU A 353 25.36 -6.53 3.18
N GLY A 354 24.08 -6.88 3.10
CA GLY A 354 23.41 -7.65 4.13
C GLY A 354 22.97 -6.85 5.37
N GLY A 355 23.45 -5.59 5.52
CA GLY A 355 23.13 -4.68 6.61
C GLY A 355 21.99 -3.73 6.29
N GLY A 356 21.95 -2.59 6.98
CA GLY A 356 21.10 -1.44 6.72
C GLY A 356 19.77 -1.41 7.46
N ALA A 357 19.13 -0.24 7.40
CA ALA A 357 17.76 0.01 7.82
C ALA A 357 16.86 -0.03 6.57
N ARG A 358 16.12 -1.13 6.39
CA ARG A 358 15.35 -1.40 5.17
C ARG A 358 13.92 -0.95 5.34
N TYR A 359 13.53 0.10 4.64
CA TYR A 359 12.15 0.59 4.60
C TYR A 359 11.53 0.37 3.22
N GLY A 360 12.17 0.83 2.15
CA GLY A 360 11.78 0.67 0.75
C GLY A 360 12.60 1.58 -0.15
N HIS A 361 12.23 1.63 -1.44
CA HIS A 361 12.84 2.55 -2.40
C HIS A 361 11.90 2.86 -3.57
N LEU A 362 12.19 3.94 -4.31
CA LEU A 362 11.52 4.27 -5.57
C LEU A 362 12.50 4.37 -6.75
N HIS A 363 13.72 3.92 -6.60
CA HIS A 363 14.79 4.06 -7.60
C HIS A 363 14.48 3.35 -8.92
N THR A 364 13.70 2.26 -8.89
CA THR A 364 13.25 1.54 -10.09
C THR A 364 12.07 2.20 -10.81
N TRP A 365 11.53 3.31 -10.28
CA TRP A 365 10.38 4.04 -10.83
C TRP A 365 10.81 5.27 -11.64
N GLY A 366 11.95 5.22 -12.29
CA GLY A 366 12.50 6.33 -13.10
C GLY A 366 11.82 6.54 -14.45
N PHE A 367 10.50 6.29 -14.55
CA PHE A 367 9.70 6.48 -15.77
C PHE A 367 9.54 7.96 -16.13
N ASN A 368 9.26 8.23 -17.40
CA ASN A 368 9.01 9.58 -17.90
C ASN A 368 7.53 9.95 -17.79
N TYR A 369 7.02 10.15 -16.57
CA TYR A 369 5.61 10.49 -16.34
C TYR A 369 5.15 11.78 -17.03
N ASN A 370 6.06 12.64 -17.48
CA ASN A 370 5.73 13.85 -18.24
C ASN A 370 5.05 13.57 -19.58
N ALA A 371 5.24 12.38 -20.14
CA ALA A 371 4.53 11.97 -21.36
C ALA A 371 3.02 11.83 -21.12
N MET A 372 2.61 11.42 -19.91
CA MET A 372 1.21 11.30 -19.52
C MET A 372 0.62 12.62 -19.04
N LEU A 373 1.38 13.42 -18.27
CA LEU A 373 0.91 14.68 -17.72
C LEU A 373 0.86 15.74 -18.81
N GLN A 374 -0.32 16.28 -19.07
CA GLN A 374 -0.55 17.27 -20.11
C GLN A 374 -0.59 18.69 -19.52
N LYS A 375 -0.13 19.66 -20.30
CA LYS A 375 -0.32 21.08 -19.94
C LYS A 375 -1.82 21.42 -19.98
N PRO A 376 -2.31 22.22 -19.03
CA PRO A 376 -3.68 22.68 -19.04
C PRO A 376 -3.97 23.53 -20.30
N PRO A 377 -5.25 23.67 -20.71
CA PRO A 377 -5.64 24.59 -21.77
C PRO A 377 -5.19 26.02 -21.48
N VAL A 378 -4.92 26.79 -22.54
CA VAL A 378 -4.58 28.23 -22.42
C VAL A 378 -5.68 28.97 -21.66
N GLY A 379 -5.29 29.80 -20.70
CA GLY A 379 -6.23 30.58 -19.86
C GLY A 379 -6.86 29.76 -18.71
N ALA A 380 -6.39 28.55 -18.44
CA ALA A 380 -6.84 27.81 -17.27
C ALA A 380 -6.44 28.53 -15.97
N ILE A 381 -7.38 28.59 -15.02
CA ILE A 381 -7.22 29.23 -13.71
C ILE A 381 -7.17 28.15 -12.63
N GLY A 382 -6.25 28.31 -11.68
CA GLY A 382 -6.05 27.46 -10.51
C GLY A 382 -5.84 28.27 -9.24
N ILE A 383 -5.19 27.69 -8.24
CA ILE A 383 -4.81 28.39 -6.99
C ILE A 383 -3.64 29.34 -7.31
N PRO A 384 -3.78 30.68 -7.10
CA PRO A 384 -2.72 31.62 -7.38
C PRO A 384 -1.57 31.53 -6.39
N GLY A 385 -0.33 31.81 -6.85
CA GLY A 385 0.83 32.08 -6.00
C GLY A 385 1.48 30.86 -5.34
N ALA A 386 1.10 29.66 -5.67
CA ALA A 386 1.78 28.46 -5.19
C ALA A 386 3.04 28.18 -6.03
N ALA A 387 4.16 28.83 -5.66
CA ALA A 387 5.47 28.44 -6.17
C ALA A 387 5.76 27.00 -5.69
N GLY A 388 5.74 26.08 -6.63
CA GLY A 388 6.38 24.77 -6.59
C GLY A 388 6.43 24.03 -5.25
N THR A 389 5.30 23.51 -4.75
CA THR A 389 5.36 22.21 -4.09
C THR A 389 5.40 21.17 -5.20
N THR A 390 6.60 20.77 -5.58
CA THR A 390 6.81 19.61 -6.42
C THR A 390 6.40 18.39 -5.60
N SER A 391 5.11 18.01 -5.70
CA SER A 391 4.76 16.63 -5.43
C SER A 391 5.59 15.78 -6.42
N GLU A 392 5.86 14.55 -6.09
CA GLU A 392 6.51 13.55 -6.96
C GLU A 392 5.90 13.51 -8.39
N PHE A 393 4.80 14.22 -8.62
CA PHE A 393 3.99 14.34 -9.82
C PHE A 393 3.73 15.80 -10.23
N GLY A 394 4.73 16.67 -10.10
CA GLY A 394 4.61 18.10 -10.36
C GLY A 394 4.24 18.43 -11.81
N ALA A 395 3.21 19.26 -12.00
CA ALA A 395 2.90 19.85 -13.27
C ALA A 395 4.01 20.83 -13.70
N ALA A 396 4.43 20.77 -14.96
CA ALA A 396 5.39 21.70 -15.52
C ALA A 396 4.80 23.13 -15.53
N ALA A 397 5.54 24.08 -14.95
CA ALA A 397 5.15 25.48 -14.88
C ALA A 397 5.11 26.10 -16.30
N GLY A 398 3.99 26.77 -16.63
CA GLY A 398 3.89 27.66 -17.80
C GLY A 398 4.54 29.02 -17.48
N SER A 399 4.96 29.73 -18.52
CA SER A 399 5.78 30.97 -18.45
C SER A 399 5.01 32.25 -18.23
N ASP A 400 3.80 32.26 -17.66
CA ASP A 400 3.01 33.45 -17.47
C ASP A 400 3.15 34.08 -16.06
N ALA A 401 2.95 35.39 -15.96
CA ALA A 401 3.24 36.20 -14.78
C ALA A 401 2.48 35.81 -13.49
N VAL A 402 1.45 34.95 -13.58
CA VAL A 402 0.77 34.33 -12.44
C VAL A 402 0.92 32.81 -12.57
N GLN A 403 1.67 32.20 -11.64
CA GLN A 403 1.73 30.73 -11.56
C GLN A 403 0.50 30.21 -10.85
N TYR A 404 -0.22 29.29 -11.52
CA TYR A 404 -1.34 28.57 -10.94
C TYR A 404 -0.94 27.14 -10.58
N SER A 405 -1.61 26.59 -9.58
CA SER A 405 -1.48 25.19 -9.17
C SER A 405 -2.84 24.53 -8.99
N ASP A 406 -2.83 23.18 -8.93
CA ASP A 406 -3.96 22.40 -8.45
C ASP A 406 -4.23 22.72 -6.97
N ARG A 407 -5.48 22.54 -6.51
CA ARG A 407 -5.77 22.46 -5.09
C ARG A 407 -5.30 21.11 -4.55
N SER A 408 -4.53 21.13 -3.47
CA SER A 408 -4.06 19.93 -2.79
C SER A 408 -4.85 19.69 -1.50
N LEU A 409 -5.43 18.49 -1.35
CA LEU A 409 -6.11 18.02 -0.16
C LEU A 409 -5.40 16.76 0.35
N ASN A 410 -5.51 16.48 1.65
CA ASN A 410 -4.89 15.29 2.24
C ASN A 410 -5.68 14.01 1.85
N ILE A 411 -5.01 13.05 1.21
CA ILE A 411 -5.61 11.75 0.82
C ILE A 411 -6.09 10.94 2.03
N ASN A 412 -5.44 11.09 3.19
CA ASN A 412 -5.78 10.41 4.42
C ASN A 412 -6.96 11.07 5.15
N GLN A 413 -7.39 12.24 4.66
CA GLN A 413 -8.56 12.99 5.14
C GLN A 413 -9.47 13.36 3.96
N THR A 414 -9.64 12.44 3.00
CA THR A 414 -10.41 12.66 1.76
C THR A 414 -11.79 13.24 2.03
N ALA A 415 -12.53 12.68 2.98
CA ALA A 415 -13.88 13.14 3.32
C ALA A 415 -13.87 14.56 3.90
N GLN A 416 -12.97 14.85 4.84
CA GLN A 416 -12.82 16.17 5.45
C GLN A 416 -12.49 17.22 4.40
N GLY A 417 -11.51 16.92 3.51
CA GLY A 417 -11.10 17.83 2.44
C GLY A 417 -12.26 18.18 1.49
N ILE A 418 -13.10 17.22 1.11
CA ILE A 418 -14.29 17.46 0.28
C ILE A 418 -15.32 18.35 1.02
N LEU A 419 -15.54 18.08 2.31
CA LEU A 419 -16.53 18.83 3.11
C LEU A 419 -16.10 20.28 3.35
N GLU A 420 -14.81 20.53 3.53
CA GLU A 420 -14.26 21.85 3.83
C GLU A 420 -13.94 22.70 2.59
N ALA A 421 -13.72 22.09 1.43
CA ALA A 421 -13.46 22.82 0.20
C ALA A 421 -14.68 23.68 -0.19
N ASN A 422 -14.50 25.02 -0.25
CA ASN A 422 -15.61 25.97 -0.43
C ASN A 422 -15.41 26.96 -1.58
N ASP A 423 -14.19 27.22 -2.04
CA ASP A 423 -13.93 28.22 -3.09
C ASP A 423 -13.03 27.64 -4.20
N PRO A 424 -13.67 27.11 -5.25
CA PRO A 424 -15.03 26.59 -5.32
C PRO A 424 -15.17 25.28 -4.53
N PRO A 425 -16.40 24.83 -4.18
CA PRO A 425 -16.58 23.52 -3.56
C PRO A 425 -16.20 22.39 -4.53
N VAL A 426 -15.80 21.23 -4.00
CA VAL A 426 -15.71 20.02 -4.84
C VAL A 426 -17.12 19.61 -5.27
N ARG A 427 -17.35 19.57 -6.59
CA ARG A 427 -18.65 19.25 -7.19
C ARG A 427 -18.69 17.85 -7.78
N MET A 428 -17.57 17.44 -8.38
CA MET A 428 -17.46 16.15 -9.05
C MET A 428 -16.24 15.40 -8.53
N LEU A 429 -16.41 14.11 -8.24
CA LEU A 429 -15.35 13.22 -7.85
C LEU A 429 -15.18 12.10 -8.88
N TRP A 430 -13.96 11.95 -9.38
CA TRP A 430 -13.54 10.78 -10.14
C TRP A 430 -12.81 9.81 -9.20
N VAL A 431 -13.27 8.56 -9.15
CA VAL A 431 -12.65 7.49 -8.35
C VAL A 431 -12.03 6.47 -9.30
N ALA A 432 -10.73 6.22 -9.17
CA ALA A 432 -10.00 5.22 -9.95
C ALA A 432 -8.98 4.48 -9.08
N CYS A 433 -8.77 3.19 -9.31
CA CYS A 433 -7.77 2.37 -8.60
C CYS A 433 -7.86 2.44 -7.06
N LYS A 434 -9.01 2.81 -6.52
CA LYS A 434 -9.26 3.02 -5.08
C LYS A 434 -10.71 2.65 -4.74
N ASN A 435 -10.95 2.21 -3.50
CA ASN A 435 -12.27 1.90 -2.97
C ASN A 435 -12.48 2.68 -1.65
N PRO A 436 -12.77 4.02 -1.71
CA PRO A 436 -12.83 4.89 -0.54
C PRO A 436 -13.70 4.37 0.60
N PHE A 437 -14.90 3.85 0.31
CA PHE A 437 -15.78 3.34 1.36
C PHE A 437 -15.26 2.12 2.13
N ALA A 438 -14.30 1.38 1.55
CA ALA A 438 -13.69 0.23 2.21
C ALA A 438 -12.26 0.50 2.72
N GLN A 439 -11.62 1.60 2.28
CA GLN A 439 -10.20 1.86 2.52
C GLN A 439 -9.92 3.19 3.24
N ASP A 440 -10.74 4.23 3.02
CA ASP A 440 -10.57 5.53 3.67
C ASP A 440 -11.26 5.54 5.04
N PHE A 441 -10.79 6.43 5.89
CA PHE A 441 -11.17 6.49 7.30
C PHE A 441 -12.47 7.27 7.52
N ASP A 442 -13.11 7.06 8.66
CA ASP A 442 -14.37 7.71 9.04
C ASP A 442 -15.44 7.60 7.95
N ARG A 443 -15.98 6.40 7.81
CA ARG A 443 -16.96 6.09 6.76
C ARG A 443 -18.22 6.95 6.87
N SER A 444 -18.61 7.38 8.06
CA SER A 444 -19.78 8.25 8.23
C SER A 444 -19.55 9.64 7.64
N LYS A 445 -18.34 10.17 7.82
CA LYS A 445 -17.87 11.42 7.21
C LYS A 445 -17.75 11.27 5.68
N MET A 446 -17.24 10.11 5.19
CA MET A 446 -17.16 9.80 3.77
C MET A 446 -18.55 9.80 3.11
N LYS A 447 -19.57 9.24 3.77
CA LYS A 447 -20.95 9.27 3.27
C LYS A 447 -21.45 10.69 3.10
N LYS A 448 -21.27 11.56 4.11
CA LYS A 448 -21.63 12.99 4.04
C LYS A 448 -20.89 13.72 2.91
N ALA A 449 -19.60 13.40 2.72
CA ALA A 449 -18.83 14.00 1.65
C ALA A 449 -19.37 13.62 0.26
N PHE A 450 -19.73 12.35 0.05
CA PHE A 450 -20.32 11.90 -1.21
C PHE A 450 -21.70 12.48 -1.45
N GLU A 451 -22.53 12.66 -0.40
CA GLU A 451 -23.84 13.31 -0.48
C GLU A 451 -23.76 14.78 -0.93
N LYS A 452 -22.65 15.49 -0.61
CA LYS A 452 -22.41 16.87 -1.03
C LYS A 452 -22.08 17.01 -2.52
N LEU A 453 -21.57 15.95 -3.16
CA LEU A 453 -21.11 15.99 -4.54
C LEU A 453 -22.28 16.00 -5.54
N GLU A 454 -22.13 16.77 -6.62
CA GLU A 454 -23.11 16.82 -7.72
C GLU A 454 -22.98 15.60 -8.64
N MET A 455 -21.79 15.03 -8.81
CA MET A 455 -21.55 13.80 -9.57
C MET A 455 -20.37 13.00 -9.00
N VAL A 456 -20.53 11.69 -8.97
CA VAL A 456 -19.45 10.72 -8.66
C VAL A 456 -19.33 9.73 -9.81
N VAL A 457 -18.13 9.64 -10.40
CA VAL A 457 -17.79 8.65 -11.43
C VAL A 457 -16.82 7.65 -10.80
N CYS A 458 -17.12 6.37 -10.93
CA CYS A 458 -16.26 5.29 -10.43
C CYS A 458 -15.81 4.37 -11.58
N ALA A 459 -14.50 4.25 -11.78
CA ALA A 459 -13.90 3.32 -12.73
C ALA A 459 -13.40 2.09 -11.94
N ASP A 460 -14.10 0.95 -12.06
CA ASP A 460 -13.80 -0.25 -11.27
C ASP A 460 -14.09 -1.54 -12.04
N GLN A 461 -13.57 -2.66 -11.53
CA GLN A 461 -13.80 -4.00 -12.06
C GLN A 461 -15.01 -4.69 -11.42
N PHE A 462 -15.36 -4.34 -10.18
CA PHE A 462 -16.38 -5.01 -9.38
C PHE A 462 -17.34 -4.03 -8.71
N PHE A 463 -18.57 -4.47 -8.49
CA PHE A 463 -19.57 -3.75 -7.73
C PHE A 463 -19.21 -3.77 -6.24
N ASN A 464 -18.36 -2.85 -5.83
CA ASN A 464 -18.00 -2.64 -4.44
C ASN A 464 -18.87 -1.54 -3.80
N GLU A 465 -18.62 -1.24 -2.54
CA GLU A 465 -19.42 -0.29 -1.80
C GLU A 465 -19.27 1.15 -2.32
N THR A 466 -18.09 1.54 -2.78
CA THR A 466 -17.87 2.85 -3.42
C THR A 466 -18.70 2.99 -4.71
N VAL A 467 -18.75 1.93 -5.53
CA VAL A 467 -19.56 1.91 -6.74
C VAL A 467 -21.05 2.10 -6.42
N GLN A 468 -21.56 1.51 -5.33
CA GLN A 468 -22.95 1.71 -4.92
C GLN A 468 -23.29 3.18 -4.65
N HIS A 469 -22.31 3.98 -4.24
CA HIS A 469 -22.44 5.41 -3.97
C HIS A 469 -21.98 6.29 -5.14
N ALA A 470 -21.82 5.75 -6.36
CA ALA A 470 -21.52 6.51 -7.58
C ALA A 470 -22.77 6.79 -8.40
N ASP A 471 -22.73 7.79 -9.28
CA ASP A 471 -23.79 8.08 -10.26
C ASP A 471 -23.56 7.34 -11.59
N ILE A 472 -22.28 7.19 -11.97
CA ILE A 472 -21.84 6.49 -13.17
C ILE A 472 -20.70 5.52 -12.78
N VAL A 473 -20.82 4.28 -13.25
CA VAL A 473 -19.74 3.31 -13.16
C VAL A 473 -19.24 2.92 -14.55
N LEU A 474 -17.92 2.88 -14.69
CA LEU A 474 -17.22 2.53 -15.92
C LEU A 474 -16.48 1.21 -15.73
N PRO A 475 -16.72 0.18 -16.58
CA PRO A 475 -16.01 -1.09 -16.49
C PRO A 475 -14.57 -0.92 -16.97
N VAL A 476 -13.60 -1.36 -16.15
CA VAL A 476 -12.18 -1.28 -16.52
C VAL A 476 -11.56 -2.65 -16.74
N THR A 477 -10.50 -2.66 -17.56
CA THR A 477 -9.69 -3.84 -17.84
C THR A 477 -8.99 -4.39 -16.61
N THR A 478 -8.64 -5.66 -16.63
CA THR A 478 -7.62 -6.24 -15.76
C THR A 478 -6.23 -6.05 -16.40
N ALA A 479 -5.16 -6.27 -15.63
CA ALA A 479 -3.80 -6.24 -16.16
C ALA A 479 -3.58 -7.19 -17.35
N PHE A 480 -4.30 -8.30 -17.42
CA PHE A 480 -4.17 -9.29 -18.51
C PHE A 480 -4.81 -8.87 -19.84
N GLU A 481 -5.47 -7.72 -19.86
CA GLU A 481 -6.21 -7.16 -20.99
C GLU A 481 -5.55 -5.90 -21.57
N GLU A 482 -4.38 -5.48 -21.05
CA GLU A 482 -3.71 -4.23 -21.46
C GLU A 482 -2.19 -4.32 -21.41
N TRP A 483 -1.50 -3.41 -22.10
CA TRP A 483 -0.07 -3.19 -21.96
C TRP A 483 0.26 -2.38 -20.72
N ASN A 484 1.38 -2.70 -20.07
CA ASN A 484 1.98 -1.87 -19.02
C ASN A 484 3.44 -2.29 -18.76
N VAL A 485 4.15 -1.52 -17.94
CA VAL A 485 5.44 -1.88 -17.34
C VAL A 485 5.33 -1.64 -15.85
N ASP A 486 5.83 -2.58 -15.07
CA ASP A 486 5.72 -2.57 -13.61
C ASP A 486 7.09 -2.69 -12.96
N ALA A 487 7.35 -1.81 -11.99
CA ALA A 487 8.50 -1.85 -11.08
C ALA A 487 8.04 -2.15 -9.64
N SER A 488 8.97 -2.52 -8.77
CA SER A 488 8.71 -2.71 -7.34
C SER A 488 9.23 -1.52 -6.53
N TYR A 489 8.67 -1.32 -5.34
CA TYR A 489 9.18 -0.40 -4.32
C TYR A 489 10.01 -1.13 -3.24
N TRP A 490 10.35 -2.39 -3.50
CA TRP A 490 11.11 -3.25 -2.58
C TRP A 490 12.28 -3.95 -3.26
N HIS A 491 12.01 -4.71 -4.33
CA HIS A 491 13.04 -5.39 -5.12
C HIS A 491 13.39 -4.63 -6.40
N TYR A 492 14.49 -4.97 -7.02
CA TYR A 492 15.08 -4.27 -8.17
C TYR A 492 14.77 -4.90 -9.53
N TRP A 493 13.64 -5.62 -9.65
CA TRP A 493 13.19 -6.23 -10.89
C TRP A 493 12.16 -5.40 -11.61
N LEU A 494 12.28 -5.30 -12.94
CA LEU A 494 11.35 -4.64 -13.86
C LEU A 494 10.66 -5.70 -14.72
N SER A 495 9.37 -5.56 -14.96
CA SER A 495 8.57 -6.52 -15.72
C SER A 495 7.65 -5.80 -16.70
N ILE A 496 7.47 -6.38 -17.90
CA ILE A 496 6.44 -5.95 -18.84
C ILE A 496 5.15 -6.70 -18.57
N ASN A 497 4.04 -6.03 -18.85
CA ASN A 497 2.71 -6.59 -18.83
C ASN A 497 2.09 -6.54 -20.21
N GLN A 498 1.92 -7.71 -20.86
CA GLN A 498 1.30 -7.84 -22.17
C GLN A 498 -0.21 -8.11 -22.04
N PRO A 499 -1.04 -7.66 -23.00
CA PRO A 499 -2.42 -8.14 -23.10
C PRO A 499 -2.42 -9.62 -23.50
N ALA A 500 -2.65 -10.50 -22.53
CA ALA A 500 -2.74 -11.94 -22.76
C ALA A 500 -4.05 -12.32 -23.47
N ILE A 501 -5.11 -11.55 -23.24
CA ILE A 501 -6.43 -11.67 -23.88
C ILE A 501 -6.94 -10.30 -24.33
N LYS A 502 -7.94 -10.29 -25.20
CA LYS A 502 -8.69 -9.07 -25.52
C LYS A 502 -9.50 -8.61 -24.32
N PRO A 503 -9.76 -7.29 -24.18
CA PRO A 503 -10.68 -6.80 -23.16
C PRO A 503 -12.00 -7.59 -23.15
N MET A 504 -12.41 -8.02 -21.96
CA MET A 504 -13.66 -8.75 -21.79
C MET A 504 -14.84 -7.78 -21.72
N TYR A 505 -15.95 -8.16 -22.31
CA TYR A 505 -17.15 -7.35 -22.36
C TYR A 505 -16.90 -5.99 -23.00
N GLU A 506 -17.35 -4.92 -22.36
CA GLU A 506 -17.13 -3.53 -22.80
C GLU A 506 -16.05 -2.83 -21.98
N ALA A 507 -15.22 -3.57 -21.24
CA ALA A 507 -14.17 -2.98 -20.39
C ALA A 507 -13.12 -2.24 -21.23
N LYS A 508 -12.67 -1.10 -20.72
CA LYS A 508 -11.64 -0.24 -21.32
C LYS A 508 -10.57 0.09 -20.28
N CYS A 509 -9.33 0.28 -20.71
CA CYS A 509 -8.30 0.76 -19.81
C CYS A 509 -8.45 2.28 -19.56
N ASP A 510 -7.81 2.75 -18.47
CA ASP A 510 -7.87 4.16 -18.09
C ASP A 510 -7.40 5.09 -19.20
N LEU A 511 -6.38 4.71 -19.97
CA LEU A 511 -5.88 5.47 -21.12
C LEU A 511 -6.90 5.59 -22.24
N GLU A 512 -7.61 4.51 -22.58
CA GLU A 512 -8.68 4.55 -23.59
C GLU A 512 -9.84 5.42 -23.13
N ILE A 513 -10.22 5.32 -21.85
CA ILE A 513 -11.27 6.17 -21.25
C ILE A 513 -10.88 7.65 -21.32
N ALA A 514 -9.63 7.99 -20.95
CA ALA A 514 -9.12 9.37 -21.04
C ALA A 514 -9.16 9.91 -22.48
N THR A 515 -8.75 9.09 -23.44
CA THR A 515 -8.78 9.43 -24.87
C THR A 515 -10.21 9.68 -25.38
N MET A 516 -11.16 8.80 -24.99
CA MET A 516 -12.58 8.95 -25.36
C MET A 516 -13.19 10.21 -24.77
N LEU A 517 -12.88 10.50 -23.50
CA LEU A 517 -13.36 11.70 -22.82
C LEU A 517 -12.81 12.97 -23.47
N SER A 518 -11.52 13.00 -23.80
CA SER A 518 -10.90 14.10 -24.54
C SER A 518 -11.61 14.40 -25.88
N ARG A 519 -11.89 13.36 -26.68
CA ARG A 519 -12.67 13.50 -27.93
C ARG A 519 -14.03 14.10 -27.68
N THR A 520 -14.73 13.59 -26.64
CA THR A 520 -16.10 14.06 -26.34
C THR A 520 -16.11 15.51 -25.87
N ILE A 521 -15.20 15.90 -24.98
CA ILE A 521 -15.09 17.27 -24.47
C ILE A 521 -14.77 18.24 -25.63
N ASN A 522 -13.78 17.90 -26.47
CA ASN A 522 -13.38 18.76 -27.58
C ASN A 522 -14.44 18.83 -28.70
N LYS A 523 -15.28 17.79 -28.85
CA LYS A 523 -16.45 17.84 -29.74
C LYS A 523 -17.50 18.82 -29.20
N MET A 524 -17.72 18.89 -27.89
CA MET A 524 -18.69 19.78 -27.26
C MET A 524 -18.15 21.20 -27.07
N ALA A 525 -16.87 21.36 -26.75
CA ALA A 525 -16.20 22.63 -26.51
C ALA A 525 -14.74 22.54 -27.02
N PRO A 526 -14.48 22.93 -28.29
CA PRO A 526 -13.16 22.81 -28.90
C PRO A 526 -12.06 23.49 -28.07
N GLY A 527 -10.92 22.82 -27.90
CA GLY A 527 -9.76 23.31 -27.13
C GLY A 527 -9.91 23.26 -25.61
N SER A 528 -10.96 22.63 -25.08
CA SER A 528 -11.20 22.53 -23.64
C SER A 528 -10.45 21.37 -22.97
N CYS A 529 -9.82 20.47 -23.72
CA CYS A 529 -9.01 19.37 -23.23
C CYS A 529 -7.79 19.18 -24.12
N THR A 530 -6.60 19.16 -23.53
CA THR A 530 -5.32 18.99 -24.24
C THR A 530 -4.86 17.54 -24.31
N PHE A 531 -5.56 16.60 -23.69
CA PHE A 531 -5.20 15.18 -23.72
C PHE A 531 -5.30 14.63 -25.15
N PRO A 532 -4.32 13.85 -25.62
CA PRO A 532 -4.34 13.29 -26.96
C PRO A 532 -5.59 12.46 -27.26
N GLN A 533 -6.09 12.58 -28.49
CA GLN A 533 -7.32 11.93 -28.92
C GLN A 533 -7.09 10.60 -29.67
N GLU A 534 -5.85 10.25 -29.90
CA GLU A 534 -5.45 8.98 -30.50
C GLU A 534 -5.09 7.97 -29.40
N PHE A 535 -5.59 6.76 -29.56
CA PHE A 535 -5.36 5.68 -28.63
C PHE A 535 -4.45 4.62 -29.26
N ASP A 536 -3.26 4.46 -28.65
CA ASP A 536 -2.30 3.42 -28.97
C ASP A 536 -1.48 3.12 -27.71
N HIS A 537 -1.75 1.97 -27.09
CA HIS A 537 -1.09 1.57 -25.84
C HIS A 537 0.43 1.54 -25.97
N LYS A 538 0.95 0.91 -27.03
CA LYS A 538 2.37 0.72 -27.17
C LYS A 538 3.09 2.04 -27.39
N ARG A 539 2.55 2.89 -28.25
CA ARG A 539 3.09 4.23 -28.49
C ARG A 539 3.18 5.04 -27.19
N TRP A 540 2.13 5.01 -26.36
CA TRP A 540 2.14 5.68 -25.07
C TRP A 540 3.16 5.08 -24.10
N LEU A 541 3.29 3.76 -24.09
CA LEU A 541 4.28 3.08 -23.27
C LEU A 541 5.70 3.44 -23.71
N ASP A 542 5.95 3.48 -25.02
CA ASP A 542 7.27 3.83 -25.58
C ASP A 542 7.67 5.29 -25.24
N GLN A 543 6.71 6.20 -25.07
CA GLN A 543 6.98 7.58 -24.65
C GLN A 543 7.46 7.68 -23.19
N GLU A 544 7.16 6.70 -22.36
CA GLU A 544 7.63 6.60 -20.97
C GLU A 544 9.07 6.04 -20.87
N PHE A 545 9.61 5.48 -21.94
CA PHE A 545 10.98 4.99 -22.00
C PHE A 545 11.97 6.15 -21.98
N ASN A 546 13.08 5.99 -21.28
CA ASN A 546 14.14 6.98 -21.23
C ASN A 546 15.51 6.34 -21.00
N ASP A 547 16.58 7.14 -21.24
CA ASP A 547 17.97 6.69 -21.12
C ASP A 547 18.33 6.21 -19.71
N GLY A 548 17.69 6.77 -18.67
CA GLY A 548 17.90 6.35 -17.28
C GLY A 548 17.45 4.91 -17.06
N MET A 549 16.26 4.58 -17.56
CA MET A 549 15.71 3.21 -17.50
C MET A 549 16.53 2.26 -18.39
N ALA A 550 16.92 2.69 -19.60
CA ALA A 550 17.78 1.93 -20.49
C ALA A 550 19.07 1.53 -19.80
N LYS A 551 19.76 2.49 -19.19
CA LYS A 551 21.03 2.27 -18.47
C LYS A 551 20.85 1.42 -17.22
N MET A 552 19.80 1.69 -16.44
CA MET A 552 19.55 1.01 -15.17
C MET A 552 19.30 -0.49 -15.36
N PHE A 553 18.56 -0.88 -16.40
CA PHE A 553 18.17 -2.27 -16.63
C PHE A 553 18.95 -2.94 -17.78
N GLY A 554 19.85 -2.23 -18.46
CA GLY A 554 20.61 -2.76 -19.60
C GLY A 554 19.71 -3.16 -20.76
N ILE A 555 18.67 -2.37 -21.04
CA ILE A 555 17.67 -2.59 -22.10
C ILE A 555 17.71 -1.45 -23.11
N SER A 556 17.34 -1.74 -24.37
CA SER A 556 17.24 -0.77 -25.46
C SER A 556 15.81 -0.30 -25.71
N SER A 557 14.84 -1.09 -25.30
CA SER A 557 13.41 -0.79 -25.38
C SER A 557 12.63 -1.67 -24.39
N TRP A 558 11.34 -1.39 -24.21
CA TRP A 558 10.46 -2.29 -23.44
C TRP A 558 10.34 -3.69 -24.04
N ASP A 559 10.60 -3.86 -25.33
CA ASP A 559 10.51 -5.17 -26.00
C ASP A 559 11.57 -6.16 -25.46
N ASP A 560 12.70 -5.69 -24.91
CA ASP A 560 13.69 -6.54 -24.24
C ASP A 560 13.14 -7.27 -23.00
N LEU A 561 12.04 -6.78 -22.44
CA LEU A 561 11.33 -7.43 -21.33
C LEU A 561 10.40 -8.57 -21.78
N LEU A 562 10.16 -8.71 -23.08
CA LEU A 562 9.36 -9.82 -23.63
C LEU A 562 10.09 -11.16 -23.48
N ASP A 563 11.42 -11.14 -23.43
CA ASP A 563 12.24 -12.32 -23.16
C ASP A 563 12.22 -12.72 -21.66
N GLY A 564 11.93 -11.76 -20.79
CA GLY A 564 11.82 -11.96 -19.34
C GLY A 564 12.07 -10.68 -18.54
N PRO A 565 11.77 -10.70 -17.25
CA PRO A 565 12.05 -9.56 -16.37
C PRO A 565 13.55 -9.26 -16.30
N LYS A 566 13.89 -8.00 -16.06
CA LYS A 566 15.28 -7.55 -15.92
C LYS A 566 15.55 -7.01 -14.53
N LYS A 567 16.67 -7.37 -13.94
CA LYS A 567 17.14 -6.80 -12.67
C LYS A 567 17.95 -5.55 -12.95
N ALA A 568 17.78 -4.52 -12.13
CA ALA A 568 18.60 -3.32 -12.19
C ALA A 568 20.09 -3.67 -12.01
N ILE A 569 20.94 -3.01 -12.79
CA ILE A 569 22.39 -3.10 -12.68
C ILE A 569 22.81 -2.19 -11.52
N LEU A 570 23.04 -2.80 -10.35
CA LEU A 570 23.41 -2.09 -9.14
C LEU A 570 24.94 -2.11 -8.97
N PRO A 571 25.59 -0.99 -8.58
CA PRO A 571 27.00 -0.97 -8.26
C PRO A 571 27.34 -1.76 -6.99
N SER A 572 26.37 -1.87 -6.06
CA SER A 572 26.41 -2.73 -4.87
C SER A 572 24.96 -3.16 -4.53
N SER A 573 24.80 -4.27 -3.83
CA SER A 573 23.51 -4.64 -3.24
C SER A 573 23.16 -3.79 -2.01
N ALA A 574 24.15 -3.07 -1.43
CA ALA A 574 23.92 -2.14 -0.33
C ALA A 574 23.52 -0.76 -0.84
N ALA A 575 22.44 -0.21 -0.31
CA ALA A 575 22.17 1.22 -0.39
C ALA A 575 23.24 1.98 0.39
N TRP A 576 23.59 3.17 -0.05
CA TRP A 576 24.58 4.03 0.63
C TRP A 576 25.99 3.40 0.75
N TYR A 577 26.33 2.47 -0.14
CA TYR A 577 27.62 1.74 -0.13
C TYR A 577 28.83 2.66 -0.20
N ASP A 578 28.67 3.85 -0.82
CA ASP A 578 29.72 4.88 -0.98
C ASP A 578 29.66 5.96 0.10
N ARG A 579 28.76 5.82 1.11
CA ARG A 579 28.54 6.76 2.22
C ARG A 579 28.20 8.19 1.77
N LYS A 580 27.72 8.38 0.53
CA LYS A 580 27.28 9.69 0.01
C LYS A 580 25.78 9.85 0.19
N PHE A 581 25.40 10.47 1.26
CA PHE A 581 24.02 10.75 1.56
C PHE A 581 23.50 11.98 0.81
N LYS A 582 22.20 12.02 0.52
CA LYS A 582 21.56 13.13 -0.20
C LYS A 582 21.02 14.22 0.75
N THR A 583 21.49 14.25 1.96
CA THR A 583 21.19 15.26 2.96
C THR A 583 21.88 16.60 2.65
N PRO A 584 21.48 17.73 3.27
CA PRO A 584 22.17 19.00 3.13
C PRO A 584 23.66 18.95 3.51
N SER A 585 24.03 18.14 4.52
CA SER A 585 25.42 17.95 4.93
C SER A 585 26.23 17.00 4.04
N GLY A 586 25.56 16.22 3.17
CA GLY A 586 26.16 15.12 2.43
C GLY A 586 26.49 13.88 3.27
N LYS A 587 26.09 13.88 4.56
CA LYS A 587 26.34 12.83 5.55
C LYS A 587 25.01 12.29 6.11
N TYR A 588 25.06 11.19 6.84
CA TYR A 588 23.93 10.78 7.70
C TYR A 588 23.66 11.86 8.75
N GLU A 589 22.41 12.29 8.91
CA GLU A 589 22.06 13.37 9.84
C GLU A 589 21.37 12.84 11.10
N PHE A 590 22.13 12.70 12.21
CA PHE A 590 21.55 12.53 13.55
C PHE A 590 20.83 13.82 13.99
N LYS A 591 21.31 14.97 13.53
CA LYS A 591 20.68 16.27 13.71
C LYS A 591 20.33 16.82 12.33
N SER A 592 19.03 16.93 12.05
CA SER A 592 18.53 17.41 10.77
C SER A 592 17.87 18.78 10.95
N GLU A 593 18.54 19.81 10.46
CA GLU A 593 18.01 21.18 10.41
C GLU A 593 16.82 21.27 9.44
N LEU A 594 16.75 20.35 8.47
CA LEU A 594 15.61 20.25 7.57
C LEU A 594 14.36 19.76 8.31
N ALA A 595 14.50 18.81 9.23
CA ALA A 595 13.40 18.35 10.09
C ALA A 595 12.89 19.52 10.97
N GLU A 596 13.80 20.27 11.59
CA GLU A 596 13.45 21.43 12.42
C GLU A 596 12.72 22.50 11.60
N LYS A 597 13.19 22.81 10.40
CA LYS A 597 12.53 23.76 9.47
C LYS A 597 11.10 23.32 9.13
N ASN A 598 10.83 22.04 9.13
CA ASN A 598 9.51 21.46 8.85
C ASN A 598 8.66 21.24 10.12
N GLY A 599 9.10 21.75 11.27
CA GLY A 599 8.34 21.72 12.54
C GLY A 599 8.50 20.42 13.34
N HIS A 600 9.51 19.62 13.05
CA HIS A 600 9.87 18.42 13.80
C HIS A 600 11.05 18.68 14.72
N THR A 601 11.38 17.73 15.61
CA THR A 601 12.62 17.79 16.39
C THR A 601 13.83 17.55 15.47
N ALA A 602 14.90 18.35 15.67
CA ALA A 602 16.13 18.16 14.89
C ALA A 602 16.74 16.77 15.12
N LEU A 603 16.74 16.31 16.37
CA LEU A 603 17.22 15.00 16.79
C LEU A 603 16.11 13.95 16.74
N PRO A 604 16.44 12.66 16.60
CA PRO A 604 15.50 11.55 16.84
C PRO A 604 15.10 11.52 18.31
N GLU A 605 13.88 11.91 18.61
CA GLU A 605 13.32 11.97 19.95
C GLU A 605 12.04 11.15 20.04
N TYR A 606 11.80 10.55 21.19
CA TYR A 606 10.55 9.85 21.45
C TYR A 606 9.44 10.83 21.85
N LYS A 607 8.29 10.68 21.21
CA LYS A 607 7.05 11.40 21.56
C LYS A 607 6.00 10.38 22.01
N PRO A 608 5.45 10.45 23.22
CA PRO A 608 4.43 9.52 23.68
C PRO A 608 3.12 9.71 22.92
N GLU A 609 2.36 8.63 22.76
CA GLU A 609 0.98 8.71 22.33
C GLU A 609 0.08 9.25 23.45
N ALA A 610 -1.03 9.87 23.07
CA ALA A 610 -2.01 10.33 24.06
C ALA A 610 -2.73 9.13 24.69
N GLU A 611 -2.98 9.23 26.01
CA GLU A 611 -3.79 8.23 26.72
C GLU A 611 -5.23 8.23 26.24
N SER A 612 -5.85 7.05 26.22
CA SER A 612 -7.25 6.87 25.86
C SER A 612 -8.10 6.44 27.08
N LYS A 613 -9.34 6.88 27.11
CA LYS A 613 -10.35 6.40 28.08
C LYS A 613 -10.96 5.04 27.67
N LEU A 614 -10.77 4.62 26.41
CA LEU A 614 -11.25 3.33 25.91
C LEU A 614 -10.23 2.25 26.25
N PRO A 615 -10.67 1.04 26.65
CA PRO A 615 -9.79 0.06 27.30
C PRO A 615 -8.91 -0.74 26.36
N PHE A 616 -9.17 -0.71 25.04
CA PHE A 616 -8.49 -1.56 24.09
C PHE A 616 -7.85 -0.74 22.97
N HIS A 617 -6.59 -1.01 22.67
CA HIS A 617 -6.01 -0.65 21.38
C HIS A 617 -6.75 -1.37 20.25
N LEU A 618 -7.15 -0.64 19.22
CA LEU A 618 -7.78 -1.18 18.04
C LEU A 618 -6.74 -1.31 16.92
N PHE A 619 -6.42 -2.54 16.55
CA PHE A 619 -5.55 -2.83 15.42
C PHE A 619 -6.33 -3.34 14.22
N THR A 620 -6.05 -2.77 13.04
CA THR A 620 -6.72 -3.12 11.79
C THR A 620 -5.73 -3.57 10.71
N PRO A 621 -4.98 -4.68 10.95
CA PRO A 621 -3.97 -5.15 10.00
C PRO A 621 -4.62 -5.76 8.75
N HIS A 622 -3.79 -5.95 7.71
CA HIS A 622 -4.21 -6.59 6.46
C HIS A 622 -4.49 -8.07 6.63
N VAL A 623 -5.43 -8.60 5.82
CA VAL A 623 -5.70 -10.04 5.76
C VAL A 623 -4.65 -10.77 4.91
N GLN A 624 -4.39 -12.03 5.23
CA GLN A 624 -3.42 -12.87 4.52
C GLN A 624 -3.77 -13.07 3.04
N PHE A 625 -5.04 -13.40 2.75
CA PHE A 625 -5.49 -13.78 1.41
C PHE A 625 -6.15 -12.65 0.61
N GLY A 626 -6.09 -11.42 1.12
CA GLY A 626 -6.51 -10.20 0.45
C GLY A 626 -5.37 -9.22 0.25
N ILE A 627 -5.63 -8.16 -0.50
CA ILE A 627 -4.82 -6.95 -0.55
C ILE A 627 -5.80 -5.79 -0.47
N HIS A 628 -5.87 -5.13 0.66
CA HIS A 628 -6.90 -4.12 0.95
C HIS A 628 -8.31 -4.68 0.64
N SER A 629 -9.10 -4.03 -0.19
CA SER A 629 -10.43 -4.50 -0.57
C SER A 629 -10.43 -5.49 -1.76
N GLN A 630 -9.29 -6.08 -2.12
CA GLN A 630 -9.18 -6.96 -3.30
C GLN A 630 -9.05 -8.42 -2.92
N PHE A 631 -9.52 -9.31 -3.79
CA PHE A 631 -9.51 -10.78 -3.72
C PHE A 631 -10.52 -11.41 -2.77
N ILE A 632 -10.88 -10.79 -1.66
CA ILE A 632 -11.87 -11.33 -0.70
C ILE A 632 -13.24 -11.56 -1.33
N ASN A 633 -13.58 -10.83 -2.39
CA ASN A 633 -14.80 -11.03 -3.16
C ASN A 633 -14.82 -12.31 -4.02
N LEU A 634 -13.69 -13.02 -4.16
CA LEU A 634 -13.60 -14.26 -4.90
C LEU A 634 -14.10 -15.43 -4.04
N ASP A 635 -15.01 -16.22 -4.56
CA ASP A 635 -15.68 -17.31 -3.81
C ASP A 635 -14.72 -18.24 -3.09
N TRP A 636 -13.62 -18.63 -3.73
CA TRP A 636 -12.65 -19.54 -3.13
C TRP A 636 -11.82 -18.89 -2.01
N MET A 637 -11.64 -17.55 -2.00
CA MET A 637 -11.00 -16.84 -0.89
C MET A 637 -11.91 -16.80 0.33
N GLN A 638 -13.23 -16.78 0.14
CA GLN A 638 -14.21 -16.79 1.24
C GLN A 638 -14.18 -18.08 2.06
N VAL A 639 -13.61 -19.16 1.53
CA VAL A 639 -13.36 -20.39 2.30
C VAL A 639 -12.39 -20.13 3.45
N PHE A 640 -11.41 -19.28 3.27
CA PHE A 640 -10.43 -18.93 4.31
C PHE A 640 -10.93 -17.83 5.26
N TYR A 641 -11.81 -16.95 4.78
CA TYR A 641 -12.42 -15.85 5.53
C TYR A 641 -13.92 -15.79 5.26
N PRO A 642 -14.69 -16.72 5.85
CA PRO A 642 -16.13 -16.80 5.60
C PRO A 642 -16.88 -15.59 6.15
N GLU A 643 -16.36 -14.99 7.22
CA GLU A 643 -16.93 -13.81 7.88
C GLU A 643 -15.85 -13.03 8.65
N PRO A 644 -16.09 -11.74 8.92
CA PRO A 644 -15.23 -10.93 9.76
C PRO A 644 -15.36 -11.30 11.24
N PHE A 645 -14.23 -11.17 11.97
CA PHE A 645 -14.16 -11.38 13.41
C PHE A 645 -13.45 -10.22 14.10
N VAL A 646 -13.80 -9.98 15.37
CA VAL A 646 -12.92 -9.31 16.31
C VAL A 646 -12.17 -10.37 17.12
N TYR A 647 -10.86 -10.28 17.13
CA TYR A 647 -10.00 -11.14 17.92
C TYR A 647 -9.77 -10.48 19.27
N ILE A 648 -9.98 -11.24 20.35
CA ILE A 648 -9.91 -10.78 21.73
C ILE A 648 -9.19 -11.83 22.59
N HIS A 649 -8.39 -11.35 23.55
CA HIS A 649 -7.70 -12.26 24.49
C HIS A 649 -8.70 -12.97 25.44
N PRO A 650 -8.47 -14.24 25.84
CA PRO A 650 -9.37 -15.00 26.72
C PRO A 650 -9.69 -14.30 28.04
N SER A 651 -8.68 -13.67 28.69
CA SER A 651 -8.91 -12.94 29.96
C SER A 651 -9.81 -11.74 29.79
N SER A 652 -9.66 -11.00 28.69
CA SER A 652 -10.47 -9.81 28.37
C SER A 652 -11.86 -10.20 27.93
N ALA A 653 -12.01 -11.26 27.13
CA ALA A 653 -13.29 -11.84 26.77
C ALA A 653 -14.08 -12.27 28.01
N LYS A 654 -13.44 -12.95 28.96
CA LYS A 654 -14.05 -13.36 30.24
C LYS A 654 -14.51 -12.15 31.05
N LYS A 655 -13.70 -11.08 31.17
CA LYS A 655 -14.08 -9.83 31.88
C LYS A 655 -15.31 -9.16 31.26
N LYS A 656 -15.48 -9.29 29.94
CA LYS A 656 -16.61 -8.72 29.17
C LYS A 656 -17.80 -9.70 29.01
N GLY A 657 -17.73 -10.91 29.56
CA GLY A 657 -18.77 -11.94 29.43
C GLY A 657 -18.91 -12.51 28.01
N ILE A 658 -17.86 -12.43 27.21
CA ILE A 658 -17.81 -12.84 25.81
C ILE A 658 -17.19 -14.23 25.70
N SER A 659 -17.80 -15.08 24.86
CA SER A 659 -17.30 -16.41 24.51
C SER A 659 -16.99 -16.50 23.01
N GLU A 660 -16.32 -17.58 22.59
CA GLU A 660 -16.07 -17.87 21.17
C GLU A 660 -17.37 -17.83 20.37
N ASN A 661 -17.34 -17.19 19.19
CA ASN A 661 -18.46 -17.00 18.26
C ASN A 661 -19.64 -16.15 18.78
N ASP A 662 -19.59 -15.56 19.97
CA ASP A 662 -20.62 -14.62 20.42
C ASP A 662 -20.70 -13.41 19.46
N ARG A 663 -21.93 -12.91 19.26
CA ARG A 663 -22.13 -11.64 18.55
C ARG A 663 -21.77 -10.49 19.47
N VAL A 664 -20.93 -9.61 19.01
CA VAL A 664 -20.43 -8.46 19.76
C VAL A 664 -20.52 -7.20 18.93
N LYS A 665 -20.56 -6.07 19.62
CA LYS A 665 -20.43 -4.74 19.04
C LYS A 665 -19.14 -4.13 19.52
N VAL A 666 -18.25 -3.78 18.58
CA VAL A 666 -17.04 -2.98 18.81
C VAL A 666 -17.38 -1.53 18.48
N PHE A 667 -17.02 -0.60 19.33
CA PHE A 667 -17.41 0.81 19.18
C PHE A 667 -16.40 1.77 19.77
N ASN A 668 -16.44 2.99 19.28
CA ASN A 668 -15.75 4.16 19.82
C ASN A 668 -16.54 5.43 19.53
N ASN A 669 -15.92 6.61 19.65
CA ASN A 669 -16.57 7.91 19.38
C ASN A 669 -16.83 8.18 17.87
N ILE A 670 -16.28 7.38 16.97
CA ILE A 670 -16.47 7.50 15.52
C ILE A 670 -17.71 6.74 15.07
N GLY A 671 -17.88 5.52 15.61
CA GLY A 671 -19.00 4.66 15.25
C GLY A 671 -18.95 3.29 15.87
N GLU A 672 -19.61 2.33 15.23
CA GLU A 672 -19.70 0.96 15.71
C GLU A 672 -19.69 -0.08 14.58
N VAL A 673 -19.29 -1.30 14.92
CA VAL A 673 -19.29 -2.47 14.02
C VAL A 673 -19.79 -3.68 14.79
N GLU A 674 -20.76 -4.40 14.23
CA GLU A 674 -21.23 -5.68 14.75
C GLU A 674 -20.56 -6.84 14.02
N LEU A 675 -20.05 -7.79 14.79
CA LEU A 675 -19.36 -8.97 14.24
C LEU A 675 -19.30 -10.10 15.28
N ARG A 676 -18.66 -11.22 14.94
CA ARG A 676 -18.42 -12.32 15.88
C ARG A 676 -17.08 -12.17 16.60
N ALA A 677 -17.02 -12.63 17.83
CA ALA A 677 -15.80 -12.69 18.61
C ALA A 677 -15.01 -13.96 18.30
N LYS A 678 -13.71 -13.84 18.14
CA LYS A 678 -12.73 -14.93 18.12
C LYS A 678 -11.80 -14.81 19.31
N VAL A 679 -11.92 -15.76 20.24
CA VAL A 679 -11.15 -15.75 21.50
C VAL A 679 -9.81 -16.46 21.27
N THR A 680 -8.69 -15.75 21.45
CA THR A 680 -7.35 -16.27 21.13
C THR A 680 -6.26 -15.61 21.98
N THR A 681 -5.23 -16.36 22.31
CA THR A 681 -4.01 -15.86 22.98
C THR A 681 -3.02 -15.19 22.03
N ASN A 682 -3.30 -15.19 20.73
CA ASN A 682 -2.43 -14.54 19.72
C ASN A 682 -2.48 -13.01 19.77
N VAL A 683 -3.47 -12.45 20.47
CA VAL A 683 -3.60 -11.01 20.69
C VAL A 683 -3.38 -10.67 22.17
N PRO A 684 -2.81 -9.51 22.51
CA PRO A 684 -2.65 -9.08 23.90
C PRO A 684 -3.98 -8.83 24.62
N GLU A 685 -3.96 -8.76 25.96
CA GLU A 685 -5.16 -8.53 26.79
C GLU A 685 -5.82 -7.17 26.54
N ASP A 686 -5.04 -6.17 26.21
CA ASP A 686 -5.44 -4.79 25.99
C ASP A 686 -5.69 -4.46 24.51
N PHE A 687 -5.91 -5.50 23.66
CA PHE A 687 -6.10 -5.32 22.21
C PHE A 687 -7.44 -5.87 21.72
N LEU A 688 -7.97 -5.20 20.71
CA LEU A 688 -8.93 -5.74 19.76
C LEU A 688 -8.30 -5.71 18.36
N VAL A 689 -8.31 -6.85 17.67
CA VAL A 689 -7.80 -6.94 16.31
C VAL A 689 -8.93 -7.24 15.35
N MET A 690 -9.09 -6.39 14.33
CA MET A 690 -10.11 -6.51 13.29
C MET A 690 -9.41 -6.36 11.94
N TYR A 691 -9.33 -7.43 11.16
CA TYR A 691 -8.62 -7.37 9.88
C TYR A 691 -9.35 -6.49 8.88
N GLU A 692 -8.57 -5.62 8.19
CA GLU A 692 -9.04 -4.83 7.05
C GLU A 692 -9.41 -5.77 5.90
N ALA A 693 -10.68 -5.76 5.49
CA ALA A 693 -11.16 -6.51 4.34
C ALA A 693 -12.52 -6.00 3.87
N TRP A 694 -12.81 -6.22 2.58
CA TRP A 694 -14.13 -6.00 2.03
C TRP A 694 -14.90 -7.34 1.92
N PHE A 695 -16.05 -7.42 2.59
CA PHE A 695 -16.93 -8.57 2.60
C PHE A 695 -18.25 -8.23 1.90
N PRO A 696 -18.39 -8.46 0.58
CA PRO A 696 -19.51 -7.95 -0.21
C PRO A 696 -20.88 -8.47 0.22
N LYS A 697 -20.92 -9.62 0.89
CA LYS A 697 -22.16 -10.25 1.39
C LYS A 697 -22.44 -9.97 2.87
N ARG A 698 -21.61 -9.17 3.53
CA ARG A 698 -21.69 -8.84 4.96
C ARG A 698 -21.61 -7.33 5.15
N GLN A 699 -22.42 -6.78 6.04
CA GLN A 699 -22.36 -5.35 6.38
C GLN A 699 -21.18 -5.03 7.33
N TYR A 700 -20.02 -5.58 7.01
CA TYR A 700 -18.80 -5.34 7.77
C TYR A 700 -17.95 -4.28 7.10
N ASN A 701 -17.59 -3.26 7.86
CA ASN A 701 -16.61 -2.30 7.44
C ASN A 701 -15.91 -1.70 8.66
N VAL A 702 -14.63 -2.05 8.83
CA VAL A 702 -13.81 -1.56 9.95
C VAL A 702 -13.64 -0.04 9.93
N GLN A 703 -13.77 0.59 8.77
CA GLN A 703 -13.66 2.05 8.61
C GLN A 703 -14.79 2.84 9.29
N ASN A 704 -15.82 2.14 9.78
CA ASN A 704 -16.84 2.76 10.63
C ASN A 704 -16.27 3.28 11.96
N ILE A 705 -15.17 2.71 12.43
CA ILE A 705 -14.56 3.00 13.76
C ILE A 705 -13.08 3.40 13.68
N VAL A 706 -12.55 3.65 12.50
CA VAL A 706 -11.17 4.14 12.31
C VAL A 706 -11.22 5.62 11.96
N ALA A 707 -10.61 6.46 12.80
CA ALA A 707 -10.53 7.90 12.60
C ALA A 707 -9.44 8.26 11.58
N ASP A 708 -9.62 9.41 10.93
CA ASP A 708 -8.66 10.02 10.01
C ASP A 708 -7.56 10.82 10.73
N THR A 709 -7.04 10.28 11.84
CA THR A 709 -6.00 10.90 12.66
C THR A 709 -4.67 10.94 11.89
N PRO A 710 -4.02 12.10 11.75
CA PRO A 710 -2.74 12.20 11.06
C PRO A 710 -1.59 11.62 11.89
N ALA A 711 -0.59 11.05 11.21
CA ALA A 711 0.73 10.79 11.78
C ALA A 711 1.55 12.08 11.85
N ASP A 712 2.71 12.02 12.52
CA ASP A 712 3.58 13.18 12.73
C ASP A 712 4.27 13.68 11.44
N MET A 713 4.60 12.81 10.50
CA MET A 713 5.37 13.08 9.29
C MET A 713 4.65 12.64 8.02
N GLY A 714 5.23 12.96 6.85
CA GLY A 714 4.74 12.62 5.51
C GLY A 714 4.52 13.84 4.61
N LEU A 715 4.39 15.02 5.17
CA LEU A 715 4.07 16.26 4.45
C LEU A 715 5.18 16.65 3.47
N MET A 716 6.44 16.55 3.87
CA MET A 716 7.58 17.05 3.10
C MET A 716 7.71 16.38 1.73
N LYS A 717 7.67 15.07 1.68
CA LYS A 717 7.90 14.31 0.44
C LYS A 717 6.62 13.95 -0.30
N THR A 718 5.53 13.72 0.42
CA THR A 718 4.31 13.23 -0.23
C THR A 718 3.20 14.27 -0.31
N GLY A 719 3.38 15.42 0.32
CA GLY A 719 2.42 16.53 0.29
C GLY A 719 1.28 16.43 1.31
N ALA A 720 1.26 15.39 2.15
CA ALA A 720 0.33 15.28 3.27
C ALA A 720 0.85 14.33 4.37
N PRO A 721 0.43 14.52 5.64
CA PRO A 721 0.77 13.63 6.74
C PRO A 721 0.26 12.19 6.50
N GLY A 722 0.94 11.22 7.08
CA GLY A 722 0.49 9.84 7.17
C GLY A 722 -0.79 9.67 7.99
N ALA A 723 -1.31 8.45 8.06
CA ALA A 723 -2.48 8.11 8.84
C ALA A 723 -2.11 7.22 10.05
N ALA A 724 -2.47 7.66 11.25
CA ALA A 724 -2.20 6.98 12.52
C ALA A 724 -3.27 5.92 12.83
N ILE A 725 -3.43 4.93 11.95
CA ILE A 725 -4.49 3.91 12.07
C ILE A 725 -4.25 2.88 13.17
N HIS A 726 -3.05 2.84 13.75
CA HIS A 726 -2.71 1.97 14.87
C HIS A 726 -2.71 2.70 16.23
N SER A 727 -2.92 4.01 16.23
CA SER A 727 -3.17 4.81 17.44
C SER A 727 -4.68 5.01 17.66
N GLN A 728 -5.46 3.95 17.46
CA GLN A 728 -6.91 3.94 17.62
C GLN A 728 -7.29 3.12 18.85
N PHE A 729 -8.43 3.47 19.44
CA PHE A 729 -8.94 2.77 20.63
C PHE A 729 -10.43 2.45 20.46
N ALA A 730 -10.87 1.37 21.12
CA ALA A 730 -12.26 0.94 21.11
C ALA A 730 -12.67 0.24 22.40
N ASP A 731 -13.96 0.01 22.58
CA ASP A 731 -14.48 -0.94 23.56
C ASP A 731 -15.35 -1.98 22.83
N VAL A 732 -15.69 -3.06 23.55
CA VAL A 732 -16.50 -4.16 23.03
C VAL A 732 -17.57 -4.57 24.04
N VAL A 733 -18.78 -4.84 23.55
CA VAL A 733 -19.90 -5.35 24.35
C VAL A 733 -20.56 -6.55 23.69
N LEU A 734 -21.03 -7.48 24.51
CA LEU A 734 -21.83 -8.62 24.08
C LEU A 734 -23.21 -8.14 23.64
N ILE A 735 -23.68 -8.56 22.46
CA ILE A 735 -25.03 -8.26 21.95
C ILE A 735 -25.89 -9.51 21.67
N GLY A 736 -25.29 -10.68 21.66
CA GLY A 736 -26.00 -11.95 21.51
C GLY A 736 -25.08 -13.15 21.67
N LYS A 737 -25.58 -14.23 22.20
CA LYS A 737 -24.85 -15.49 22.32
C LYS A 737 -24.67 -16.14 20.94
N GLY A 738 -23.50 -16.71 20.70
CA GLY A 738 -23.24 -17.53 19.52
C GLY A 738 -24.01 -18.85 19.61
N GLU A 739 -24.47 -19.34 18.45
CA GLU A 739 -24.92 -20.72 18.40
C GLU A 739 -23.71 -21.64 18.67
N SER A 740 -23.87 -22.58 19.59
CA SER A 740 -22.85 -23.59 19.83
C SER A 740 -22.69 -24.37 18.50
N VAL A 741 -21.51 -24.32 17.91
CA VAL A 741 -21.15 -25.26 16.85
C VAL A 741 -21.08 -26.63 17.52
N ALA A 742 -22.15 -27.42 17.32
CA ALA A 742 -22.25 -28.79 17.77
C ALA A 742 -21.31 -29.68 16.93
#